data_a0b2f4ed91f8cb339cba861baa23a8e0
#
_entry.id   a0b2f4ed91f8cb339cba861baa23a8e0
#
_cell.length_a   1.000
_cell.length_b   1.000
_cell.length_c   1.000
_cell.angle_alpha   90.00
_cell.angle_beta   90.00
_cell.angle_gamma   90.00
#
_symmetry.space_group_name_H-M   'P 1'
#
loop_
_entity.id
_entity.type
_entity.pdbx_description
1 polymer ?
#
loop_
_entity_poly.entity_id
_entity_poly.type
_entity_poly.pdbx_seq_one_letter_code
_entity_poly.pdbx_strand_id
1 'polypeptide(L)'
;MFLYFQVNYFNMKQIMSIALMSACGLSAQTVTAQNTIDTVKVQQVAEVVVKGVRATKNAPFAVANINKSELKNFSTSGKELPFLFSRTPGVVAWSDNGTGVGNASLRIRGAAGSRINVTLDGVCLNSPEDQSVFWANMNSYSALMGSAQIQRGVGTSTNGDGAFGGSISFATAAPSLIPTAELTGSYGSFGTYNTGISFSTGLLSKHLIFDGAYHESATQGYVNATDGRAGSYYGGLTWLGDNFQIRYKNIGNFEKTGQAWNGVMTSDYNTNGLFPNIHSYKDLWEAGLGRVNTLVEDVVYDPAGWTAGNYQTQRYTLRDGSEWQHTTDNFYQNHNILSAAWTPSAQWSHNLALHYTYGQGYYKELKHQTSLAKKFGLPEDKDYKDDAIRKKGLTQNAYGLVYNVTFKNDNWDVIAGTNLQRFSCNHWGYLTYIGNQALEQKYFDKNGKYKYYDSDADKNDYSAFIKATYNFLEHWNVFADVQYRHVDYTTDGLNDKFVKKDGKYVNYVLNVDEKFNFFNPKAGISYTNGAHKAYASVAMSNREPERNNYTDNGSFDFPKAEKLIDTEFGYQYTGSDWFAGANFYYMSYDNQLVQTGKLSDIGEALTTNIKDSYRMGVELNAGWSPLSWLSLQGNAALSQNKIKNWDEEVESWDEAGYVHHNHYDKSTLAYSPSAILNGFIDFHYQGFAATWHTNFVSKQYVDNTESDERSLPCYSQSDLHLSFQSDVTKAAGIKNVKLGLDFNNIFNRHYAANGYTWYGWYNGGQRYTAMTYMPMAGFNVMGHVTLKF
;
A
#
# COMPACT_ATOMS: atom_id res chain seq x y z
N MET A 1 -21.33 7.07 -30.53
CA MET A 1 -22.10 8.18 -29.94
C MET A 1 -21.77 8.20 -28.47
N PHE A 2 -20.61 8.77 -28.11
CA PHE A 2 -20.06 8.80 -26.76
C PHE A 2 -20.63 10.03 -26.05
N LEU A 3 -21.40 9.81 -24.99
CA LEU A 3 -21.80 10.87 -24.06
C LEU A 3 -20.63 11.22 -23.16
N TYR A 4 -20.01 12.37 -23.42
CA TYR A 4 -19.08 13.02 -22.49
C TYR A 4 -19.89 13.49 -21.27
N PHE A 5 -19.78 12.83 -20.15
CA PHE A 5 -20.17 13.38 -18.86
C PHE A 5 -19.06 14.33 -18.39
N GLN A 6 -19.26 15.63 -18.62
CA GLN A 6 -18.59 16.65 -17.82
C GLN A 6 -19.11 16.53 -16.38
N VAL A 7 -18.25 16.08 -15.48
CA VAL A 7 -18.52 16.16 -14.03
C VAL A 7 -18.41 17.64 -13.65
N ASN A 8 -19.53 18.32 -13.66
CA ASN A 8 -19.66 19.65 -13.07
C ASN A 8 -19.47 19.52 -11.55
N TYR A 9 -18.58 20.34 -10.99
CA TYR A 9 -18.35 20.48 -9.57
C TYR A 9 -19.65 20.78 -8.83
N PHE A 10 -20.27 19.77 -8.23
CA PHE A 10 -21.36 19.97 -7.29
C PHE A 10 -20.80 20.58 -6.00
N ASN A 11 -21.27 21.77 -5.65
CA ASN A 11 -20.86 22.47 -4.44
C ASN A 11 -21.25 21.66 -3.20
N MET A 12 -20.36 21.51 -2.22
CA MET A 12 -20.57 20.77 -0.96
C MET A 12 -21.88 21.16 -0.24
N LYS A 13 -22.35 22.41 -0.40
CA LYS A 13 -23.66 22.88 0.09
C LYS A 13 -24.85 22.16 -0.54
N GLN A 14 -24.74 21.73 -1.79
CA GLN A 14 -25.82 21.01 -2.49
C GLN A 14 -25.87 19.54 -2.10
N ILE A 15 -24.71 18.94 -1.87
CA ILE A 15 -24.62 17.54 -1.38
C ILE A 15 -25.14 17.45 0.05
N MET A 16 -24.78 18.38 0.94
CA MET A 16 -25.36 18.46 2.29
C MET A 16 -26.88 18.69 2.28
N SER A 17 -27.40 19.48 1.36
CA SER A 17 -28.85 19.74 1.23
C SER A 17 -29.59 18.48 0.74
N ILE A 18 -29.03 17.71 -0.18
CA ILE A 18 -29.61 16.44 -0.66
C ILE A 18 -29.55 15.36 0.43
N ALA A 19 -28.45 15.29 1.19
CA ALA A 19 -28.30 14.35 2.31
C ALA A 19 -29.26 14.68 3.47
N LEU A 20 -29.47 15.98 3.78
CA LEU A 20 -30.44 16.40 4.79
C LEU A 20 -31.89 16.14 4.34
N MET A 21 -32.24 16.40 3.08
CA MET A 21 -33.59 16.13 2.56
C MET A 21 -33.90 14.62 2.49
N SER A 22 -32.91 13.76 2.21
CA SER A 22 -33.06 12.29 2.25
C SER A 22 -33.22 11.76 3.66
N ALA A 23 -32.53 12.35 4.65
CA ALA A 23 -32.65 11.96 6.07
C ALA A 23 -34.00 12.39 6.68
N CYS A 24 -34.59 13.52 6.24
CA CYS A 24 -35.88 13.99 6.71
C CYS A 24 -37.07 13.29 6.04
N GLY A 25 -36.89 12.68 4.86
CA GLY A 25 -37.96 11.97 4.13
C GLY A 25 -38.21 10.53 4.61
N LEU A 26 -37.31 9.95 5.40
CA LEU A 26 -37.40 8.56 5.88
C LEU A 26 -38.04 8.40 7.26
N SER A 27 -38.55 9.47 7.89
CA SER A 27 -39.08 9.42 9.25
C SER A 27 -40.58 9.07 9.39
N ALA A 28 -41.24 8.60 8.35
CA ALA A 28 -42.66 8.29 8.45
C ALA A 28 -43.03 6.95 7.80
N GLN A 29 -42.66 5.86 8.45
CA GLN A 29 -43.49 4.64 8.54
C GLN A 29 -42.86 3.69 9.57
N THR A 30 -43.38 3.70 10.77
CA THR A 30 -43.19 2.61 11.74
C THR A 30 -43.95 1.38 11.20
N VAL A 31 -43.27 0.52 10.45
CA VAL A 31 -43.74 -0.82 10.21
C VAL A 31 -43.25 -1.70 11.35
N THR A 32 -44.14 -1.98 12.29
CA THR A 32 -43.98 -3.07 13.25
C THR A 32 -44.06 -4.40 12.50
N ALA A 33 -42.92 -4.85 12.00
CA ALA A 33 -42.76 -6.24 11.54
C ALA A 33 -41.79 -6.93 12.50
N GLN A 34 -42.28 -7.45 13.56
CA GLN A 34 -41.63 -8.45 14.39
C GLN A 34 -41.62 -9.78 13.62
N ASN A 35 -40.81 -9.89 12.60
CA ASN A 35 -40.37 -11.16 12.06
C ASN A 35 -38.92 -11.34 12.47
N THR A 36 -38.63 -12.33 13.28
CA THR A 36 -37.28 -12.82 13.55
C THR A 36 -36.67 -13.28 12.21
N ILE A 37 -36.06 -12.36 11.50
CA ILE A 37 -35.25 -12.67 10.32
C ILE A 37 -34.09 -13.49 10.86
N ASP A 38 -33.87 -14.64 10.25
CA ASP A 38 -32.77 -15.53 10.60
C ASP A 38 -31.43 -14.87 10.25
N THR A 39 -30.99 -13.97 11.13
CA THR A 39 -29.73 -13.22 11.01
C THR A 39 -28.52 -14.16 10.96
N VAL A 40 -28.65 -15.37 11.49
CA VAL A 40 -27.62 -16.42 11.48
C VAL A 40 -27.39 -16.94 10.06
N LYS A 41 -28.43 -17.12 9.26
CA LYS A 41 -28.28 -17.54 7.86
C LYS A 41 -27.60 -16.46 6.99
N VAL A 42 -27.98 -15.21 7.16
CA VAL A 42 -27.40 -14.10 6.38
C VAL A 42 -25.92 -13.90 6.74
N GLN A 43 -25.56 -13.98 8.01
CA GLN A 43 -24.17 -13.97 8.43
C GLN A 43 -23.37 -15.15 7.86
N GLN A 44 -23.94 -16.36 7.84
CA GLN A 44 -23.29 -17.52 7.27
C GLN A 44 -23.01 -17.38 5.77
N VAL A 45 -23.95 -16.87 4.98
CA VAL A 45 -23.76 -16.67 3.54
C VAL A 45 -22.73 -15.58 3.24
N ALA A 46 -22.79 -14.45 3.95
CA ALA A 46 -21.78 -13.39 3.81
C ALA A 46 -20.39 -13.85 4.24
N GLU A 47 -20.27 -14.67 5.29
CA GLU A 47 -19.00 -15.25 5.75
C GLU A 47 -18.45 -16.32 4.80
N VAL A 48 -19.26 -17.04 4.03
CA VAL A 48 -18.79 -18.09 3.11
C VAL A 48 -17.95 -17.51 1.98
N VAL A 49 -18.30 -16.37 1.41
CA VAL A 49 -17.48 -15.69 0.38
C VAL A 49 -16.11 -15.33 0.91
N VAL A 50 -16.02 -14.91 2.18
CA VAL A 50 -14.78 -14.48 2.82
C VAL A 50 -13.99 -15.65 3.41
N LYS A 51 -14.67 -16.62 4.01
CA LYS A 51 -14.03 -17.79 4.66
C LYS A 51 -13.31 -18.70 3.65
N GLY A 52 -13.81 -18.81 2.43
CA GLY A 52 -13.16 -19.62 1.39
C GLY A 52 -11.75 -19.15 0.99
N VAL A 53 -11.44 -17.87 1.17
CA VAL A 53 -10.14 -17.28 0.79
C VAL A 53 -9.24 -16.92 1.97
N ARG A 54 -9.72 -17.04 3.21
CA ARG A 54 -8.98 -16.67 4.42
C ARG A 54 -8.47 -17.87 5.20
N ALA A 55 -7.33 -17.67 5.86
CA ALA A 55 -6.82 -18.65 6.81
C ALA A 55 -7.81 -18.83 7.98
N THR A 56 -8.16 -20.07 8.30
CA THR A 56 -9.01 -20.41 9.46
C THR A 56 -8.23 -20.28 10.78
N LYS A 57 -8.91 -20.27 11.92
CA LYS A 57 -8.29 -20.23 13.24
C LYS A 57 -7.23 -21.34 13.45
N ASN A 58 -7.45 -22.50 12.83
CA ASN A 58 -6.57 -23.67 12.95
C ASN A 58 -5.48 -23.72 11.86
N ALA A 59 -5.45 -22.77 10.93
CA ALA A 59 -4.47 -22.75 9.86
C ALA A 59 -3.04 -22.66 10.42
N PRO A 60 -2.07 -23.39 9.86
CA PRO A 60 -0.69 -23.44 10.35
C PRO A 60 0.15 -22.29 9.79
N PHE A 61 -0.29 -21.05 10.03
CA PHE A 61 0.36 -19.83 9.53
C PHE A 61 0.28 -18.71 10.56
N ALA A 62 1.21 -17.76 10.44
CA ALA A 62 1.22 -16.51 11.22
C ALA A 62 0.17 -15.51 10.66
N VAL A 63 -0.96 -15.39 11.33
CA VAL A 63 -2.11 -14.58 10.90
C VAL A 63 -2.45 -13.52 11.94
N ALA A 64 -2.78 -12.31 11.49
CA ALA A 64 -3.40 -11.26 12.30
C ALA A 64 -4.76 -10.89 11.68
N ASN A 65 -5.80 -10.81 12.51
CA ASN A 65 -7.14 -10.42 12.09
C ASN A 65 -7.46 -9.04 12.66
N ILE A 66 -7.95 -8.14 11.80
CA ILE A 66 -8.40 -6.80 12.16
C ILE A 66 -9.91 -6.78 11.95
N ASN A 67 -10.63 -6.48 13.00
CA ASN A 67 -12.08 -6.49 12.99
C ASN A 67 -12.68 -5.15 12.51
N LYS A 68 -14.01 -5.14 12.31
CA LYS A 68 -14.75 -3.96 11.84
C LYS A 68 -14.59 -2.75 12.76
N SER A 69 -14.54 -2.96 14.08
CA SER A 69 -14.41 -1.86 15.04
C SER A 69 -13.04 -1.20 14.96
N GLU A 70 -11.98 -1.99 14.82
CA GLU A 70 -10.61 -1.48 14.66
C GLU A 70 -10.45 -0.68 13.36
N LEU A 71 -10.92 -1.23 12.21
CA LEU A 71 -10.92 -0.53 10.92
C LEU A 71 -11.69 0.79 11.01
N LYS A 72 -12.86 0.76 11.61
CA LYS A 72 -13.72 1.92 11.73
C LYS A 72 -13.15 2.99 12.66
N ASN A 73 -12.56 2.59 13.78
CA ASN A 73 -11.88 3.51 14.67
C ASN A 73 -10.67 4.17 13.97
N PHE A 74 -9.97 3.40 13.15
CA PHE A 74 -8.84 3.90 12.38
C PHE A 74 -9.26 4.84 11.24
N SER A 75 -10.45 4.67 10.65
CA SER A 75 -10.90 5.45 9.48
C SER A 75 -11.00 6.97 9.73
N THR A 76 -11.06 7.39 10.98
CA THR A 76 -11.11 8.81 11.38
C THR A 76 -9.74 9.38 11.77
N SER A 77 -8.67 8.57 11.78
CA SER A 77 -7.33 8.97 12.24
C SER A 77 -6.59 9.91 11.29
N GLY A 78 -7.05 10.06 10.04
CA GLY A 78 -6.33 10.81 9.00
C GLY A 78 -5.10 10.10 8.46
N LYS A 79 -4.98 8.77 8.65
CA LYS A 79 -3.87 7.96 8.14
C LYS A 79 -4.38 6.86 7.21
N GLU A 80 -3.56 6.43 6.27
CA GLU A 80 -3.85 5.30 5.39
C GLU A 80 -3.58 3.95 6.07
N LEU A 81 -4.17 2.90 5.52
CA LEU A 81 -4.15 1.54 6.08
C LEU A 81 -2.76 0.98 6.43
N PRO A 82 -1.65 1.27 5.74
CA PRO A 82 -0.32 0.84 6.14
C PRO A 82 0.01 1.13 7.61
N PHE A 83 -0.44 2.28 8.15
CA PHE A 83 -0.22 2.65 9.55
C PHE A 83 -1.04 1.84 10.55
N LEU A 84 -2.19 1.29 10.15
CA LEU A 84 -2.90 0.30 10.95
C LEU A 84 -2.16 -1.03 10.96
N PHE A 85 -1.67 -1.45 9.79
CA PHE A 85 -0.98 -2.73 9.64
C PHE A 85 0.39 -2.76 10.32
N SER A 86 1.05 -1.60 10.50
CA SER A 86 2.32 -1.50 11.23
C SER A 86 2.23 -1.90 12.70
N ARG A 87 1.02 -2.02 13.26
CA ARG A 87 0.76 -2.59 14.60
C ARG A 87 0.95 -4.12 14.65
N THR A 88 1.09 -4.77 13.49
CA THR A 88 1.34 -6.20 13.35
C THR A 88 2.85 -6.51 13.41
N PRO A 89 3.29 -7.64 13.99
CA PRO A 89 4.71 -8.00 14.04
C PRO A 89 5.36 -7.99 12.64
N GLY A 90 6.56 -7.43 12.56
CA GLY A 90 7.37 -7.45 11.33
C GLY A 90 6.91 -6.49 10.23
N VAL A 91 6.00 -5.56 10.52
CA VAL A 91 5.49 -4.56 9.56
C VAL A 91 6.05 -3.17 9.86
N VAL A 92 6.61 -2.52 8.83
CA VAL A 92 7.04 -1.11 8.83
C VAL A 92 6.17 -0.35 7.84
N ALA A 93 5.69 0.83 8.22
CA ALA A 93 4.93 1.73 7.36
C ALA A 93 5.53 3.14 7.34
N TRP A 94 5.38 3.83 6.21
CA TRP A 94 5.79 5.23 6.03
C TRP A 94 4.86 5.94 5.05
N SER A 95 5.05 7.26 4.93
CA SER A 95 4.38 8.09 3.93
C SER A 95 5.36 9.18 3.47
N ASP A 96 5.41 9.44 2.18
CA ASP A 96 6.35 10.41 1.59
C ASP A 96 6.02 11.85 2.00
N ASN A 97 4.76 12.16 2.29
CA ASN A 97 4.34 13.46 2.79
C ASN A 97 4.42 13.61 4.33
N GLY A 98 4.74 12.54 5.03
CA GLY A 98 4.93 12.49 6.48
C GLY A 98 3.66 12.43 7.34
N THR A 99 2.46 12.71 6.79
CA THR A 99 1.20 12.74 7.57
C THR A 99 0.44 11.42 7.54
N GLY A 100 0.63 10.62 6.49
CA GLY A 100 -0.09 9.37 6.25
C GLY A 100 -1.36 9.50 5.39
N VAL A 101 -1.56 10.65 4.73
CA VAL A 101 -2.55 10.85 3.66
C VAL A 101 -1.82 11.11 2.35
N GLY A 102 -1.91 10.19 1.41
CA GLY A 102 -1.19 10.21 0.14
C GLY A 102 0.19 9.54 0.21
N ASN A 103 0.43 8.68 -0.75
CA ASN A 103 1.68 7.96 -0.99
C ASN A 103 2.25 7.21 0.23
N ALA A 104 1.37 6.53 0.98
CA ALA A 104 1.79 5.64 2.06
C ALA A 104 2.21 4.27 1.50
N SER A 105 3.09 3.60 2.21
CA SER A 105 3.61 2.28 1.85
C SER A 105 3.91 1.43 3.07
N LEU A 106 4.13 0.13 2.86
CA LEU A 106 4.54 -0.78 3.92
C LEU A 106 5.48 -1.88 3.42
N ARG A 107 6.21 -2.48 4.38
CA ARG A 107 6.98 -3.72 4.20
C ARG A 107 6.56 -4.74 5.25
N ILE A 108 6.47 -6.00 4.87
CA ILE A 108 6.25 -7.15 5.78
C ILE A 108 7.50 -8.01 5.79
N ARG A 109 8.12 -8.23 6.97
CA ARG A 109 9.41 -8.95 7.10
C ARG A 109 10.50 -8.40 6.17
N GLY A 110 10.47 -7.08 5.87
CA GLY A 110 11.36 -6.42 4.92
C GLY A 110 11.02 -6.64 3.43
N ALA A 111 9.99 -7.42 3.10
CA ALA A 111 9.50 -7.56 1.74
C ALA A 111 8.69 -6.34 1.31
N ALA A 112 8.96 -5.79 0.12
CA ALA A 112 8.31 -4.61 -0.42
C ALA A 112 6.84 -4.88 -0.79
N GLY A 113 6.05 -3.82 -1.00
CA GLY A 113 4.62 -3.87 -1.33
C GLY A 113 4.28 -4.74 -2.53
N SER A 114 5.14 -4.78 -3.54
CA SER A 114 4.96 -5.63 -4.73
C SER A 114 5.07 -7.14 -4.46
N ARG A 115 5.52 -7.55 -3.27
CA ARG A 115 5.57 -8.93 -2.79
C ARG A 115 4.46 -9.27 -1.81
N ILE A 116 3.50 -8.37 -1.66
CA ILE A 116 2.36 -8.51 -0.76
C ILE A 116 1.09 -8.52 -1.60
N ASN A 117 0.41 -9.65 -1.62
CA ASN A 117 -0.85 -9.76 -2.34
C ASN A 117 -1.99 -9.13 -1.53
N VAL A 118 -2.75 -8.24 -2.14
CA VAL A 118 -3.89 -7.56 -1.52
C VAL A 118 -5.16 -7.95 -2.26
N THR A 119 -6.14 -8.48 -1.53
CA THR A 119 -7.41 -8.91 -2.12
C THR A 119 -8.60 -8.26 -1.45
N LEU A 120 -9.67 -8.05 -2.21
CA LEU A 120 -10.98 -7.63 -1.75
C LEU A 120 -12.01 -8.67 -2.13
N ASP A 121 -12.59 -9.35 -1.13
CA ASP A 121 -13.55 -10.46 -1.33
C ASP A 121 -13.01 -11.54 -2.31
N GLY A 122 -11.70 -11.78 -2.30
CA GLY A 122 -10.99 -12.72 -3.14
C GLY A 122 -10.51 -12.18 -4.49
N VAL A 123 -10.93 -10.98 -4.89
CA VAL A 123 -10.44 -10.31 -6.12
C VAL A 123 -9.13 -9.60 -5.80
N CYS A 124 -8.08 -9.83 -6.60
CA CYS A 124 -6.78 -9.16 -6.46
C CYS A 124 -6.91 -7.67 -6.79
N LEU A 125 -6.37 -6.81 -5.93
CA LEU A 125 -6.33 -5.35 -6.09
C LEU A 125 -4.97 -4.83 -6.55
N ASN A 126 -3.93 -5.66 -6.52
CA ASN A 126 -2.60 -5.27 -7.01
C ASN A 126 -2.69 -4.89 -8.50
N SER A 127 -2.02 -3.81 -8.88
CA SER A 127 -1.78 -3.51 -10.30
C SER A 127 -1.09 -4.71 -10.94
N PRO A 128 -1.59 -5.26 -12.07
CA PRO A 128 -0.99 -6.45 -12.66
C PRO A 128 0.45 -6.26 -13.15
N GLU A 129 0.88 -5.05 -13.50
CA GLU A 129 2.23 -4.73 -13.94
C GLU A 129 3.19 -4.42 -12.78
N ASP A 130 2.75 -3.56 -11.82
CA ASP A 130 3.58 -3.15 -10.67
C ASP A 130 3.50 -4.16 -9.53
N GLN A 131 2.54 -5.08 -9.58
CA GLN A 131 2.26 -6.13 -8.60
C GLN A 131 2.09 -5.59 -7.17
N SER A 132 1.75 -4.31 -7.04
CA SER A 132 1.51 -3.62 -5.77
C SER A 132 0.19 -2.86 -5.78
N VAL A 133 -0.28 -2.47 -4.60
CA VAL A 133 -1.36 -1.51 -4.46
C VAL A 133 -0.80 -0.13 -4.16
N PHE A 134 -1.41 0.90 -4.71
CA PHE A 134 -1.18 2.28 -4.32
C PHE A 134 -2.20 2.63 -3.23
N TRP A 135 -1.74 2.77 -1.98
CA TRP A 135 -2.62 2.93 -0.82
C TRP A 135 -3.41 4.24 -0.85
N ALA A 136 -2.90 5.27 -1.53
CA ALA A 136 -3.63 6.51 -1.77
C ALA A 136 -4.95 6.26 -2.52
N ASN A 137 -4.98 5.30 -3.46
CA ASN A 137 -6.18 4.84 -4.14
C ASN A 137 -7.14 4.04 -3.25
N MET A 138 -6.72 3.68 -2.04
CA MET A 138 -7.49 2.91 -1.06
C MET A 138 -7.73 3.68 0.24
N ASN A 139 -7.58 4.99 0.20
CA ASN A 139 -7.60 5.89 1.37
C ASN A 139 -8.79 5.64 2.31
N SER A 140 -9.98 5.44 1.77
CA SER A 140 -11.21 5.26 2.56
C SER A 140 -11.61 3.80 2.82
N TYR A 141 -10.79 2.82 2.45
CA TYR A 141 -11.14 1.40 2.59
C TYR A 141 -11.32 0.97 4.05
N SER A 142 -10.62 1.60 5.01
CA SER A 142 -10.85 1.35 6.44
C SER A 142 -12.30 1.59 6.86
N ALA A 143 -13.02 2.54 6.23
CA ALA A 143 -14.42 2.82 6.51
C ALA A 143 -15.39 1.85 5.80
N LEU A 144 -14.98 1.29 4.65
CA LEU A 144 -15.82 0.43 3.81
C LEU A 144 -15.73 -1.06 4.16
N MET A 145 -14.62 -1.47 4.79
CA MET A 145 -14.34 -2.87 5.06
C MET A 145 -14.97 -3.36 6.36
N GLY A 146 -15.42 -4.62 6.35
CA GLY A 146 -15.90 -5.31 7.54
C GLY A 146 -14.79 -5.97 8.34
N SER A 147 -13.70 -6.35 7.69
CA SER A 147 -12.52 -6.92 8.34
C SER A 147 -11.34 -6.97 7.38
N ALA A 148 -10.14 -7.08 7.94
CA ALA A 148 -8.92 -7.40 7.20
C ALA A 148 -8.20 -8.58 7.88
N GLN A 149 -7.52 -9.41 7.09
CA GLN A 149 -6.64 -10.46 7.58
C GLN A 149 -5.27 -10.26 6.96
N ILE A 150 -4.25 -10.18 7.79
CA ILE A 150 -2.85 -10.11 7.37
C ILE A 150 -2.23 -11.46 7.63
N GLN A 151 -1.73 -12.11 6.58
CA GLN A 151 -0.92 -13.31 6.68
C GLN A 151 0.50 -12.95 6.30
N ARG A 152 1.46 -13.29 7.15
CA ARG A 152 2.88 -13.09 6.90
C ARG A 152 3.46 -14.35 6.29
N GLY A 153 4.45 -14.22 5.37
CA GLY A 153 4.97 -15.32 4.58
C GLY A 153 4.07 -15.74 3.40
N VAL A 154 4.41 -16.86 2.78
CA VAL A 154 3.76 -17.34 1.54
C VAL A 154 2.29 -17.72 1.75
N GLY A 155 1.97 -18.38 2.85
CA GLY A 155 0.61 -18.82 3.15
C GLY A 155 0.03 -19.87 2.20
N THR A 156 -1.31 -19.84 2.02
CA THR A 156 -2.02 -20.77 1.14
C THR A 156 -2.38 -20.15 -0.21
N SER A 157 -2.66 -20.99 -1.21
CA SER A 157 -3.05 -20.57 -2.56
C SER A 157 -4.37 -19.80 -2.60
N THR A 158 -5.22 -19.95 -1.58
CA THR A 158 -6.45 -19.18 -1.41
C THR A 158 -6.23 -17.67 -1.22
N ASN A 159 -5.01 -17.25 -0.83
CA ASN A 159 -4.67 -15.84 -0.67
C ASN A 159 -4.40 -15.12 -2.00
N GLY A 160 -4.60 -15.79 -3.12
CA GLY A 160 -4.39 -15.26 -4.45
C GLY A 160 -2.98 -15.51 -4.98
N ASP A 161 -2.76 -15.04 -6.19
CA ASP A 161 -1.53 -15.23 -6.94
C ASP A 161 -0.49 -14.18 -6.52
N GLY A 162 0.76 -14.59 -6.41
CA GLY A 162 1.86 -13.67 -6.09
C GLY A 162 2.05 -13.33 -4.60
N ALA A 163 1.35 -13.99 -3.66
CA ALA A 163 1.69 -13.90 -2.24
C ALA A 163 3.08 -14.48 -2.00
N PHE A 164 4.06 -13.60 -1.74
CA PHE A 164 5.47 -13.94 -1.64
C PHE A 164 6.05 -13.52 -0.28
N GLY A 165 5.89 -12.26 0.11
CA GLY A 165 6.27 -11.76 1.44
C GLY A 165 5.12 -11.79 2.44
N GLY A 166 3.88 -11.76 1.95
CA GLY A 166 2.67 -11.77 2.75
C GLY A 166 1.42 -11.58 1.91
N SER A 167 0.26 -11.61 2.57
CA SER A 167 -1.01 -11.23 1.96
C SER A 167 -1.88 -10.43 2.92
N ILE A 168 -2.70 -9.55 2.34
CA ILE A 168 -3.71 -8.75 3.05
C ILE A 168 -5.05 -9.03 2.37
N SER A 169 -5.97 -9.65 3.09
CA SER A 169 -7.29 -9.99 2.56
C SER A 169 -8.36 -9.12 3.22
N PHE A 170 -9.00 -8.26 2.44
CA PHE A 170 -10.14 -7.47 2.86
C PHE A 170 -11.45 -8.21 2.61
N ALA A 171 -12.40 -8.02 3.52
CA ALA A 171 -13.81 -8.32 3.29
C ALA A 171 -14.62 -7.03 3.36
N THR A 172 -15.48 -6.79 2.37
CA THR A 172 -16.44 -5.68 2.45
C THR A 172 -17.38 -5.88 3.63
N ALA A 173 -17.80 -4.77 4.27
CA ALA A 173 -18.78 -4.83 5.33
C ALA A 173 -20.07 -5.49 4.81
N ALA A 174 -20.62 -6.43 5.59
CA ALA A 174 -21.94 -6.97 5.30
C ALA A 174 -22.99 -5.84 5.39
N PRO A 175 -23.96 -5.77 4.45
CA PRO A 175 -25.02 -4.76 4.51
C PRO A 175 -25.88 -4.98 5.77
N SER A 176 -26.38 -3.87 6.32
CA SER A 176 -27.28 -3.95 7.47
C SER A 176 -28.66 -4.47 7.05
N LEU A 177 -29.25 -5.36 7.85
CA LEU A 177 -30.63 -5.84 7.64
C LEU A 177 -31.69 -4.83 8.10
N ILE A 178 -31.31 -3.84 8.89
CA ILE A 178 -32.16 -2.74 9.35
C ILE A 178 -31.66 -1.43 8.74
N PRO A 179 -32.55 -0.43 8.54
CA PRO A 179 -32.13 0.89 8.06
C PRO A 179 -31.10 1.51 9.02
N THR A 180 -30.00 1.98 8.45
CA THR A 180 -28.92 2.63 9.20
C THR A 180 -28.31 3.74 8.38
N ALA A 181 -27.88 4.81 9.06
CA ALA A 181 -27.03 5.83 8.48
C ALA A 181 -25.93 6.23 9.47
N GLU A 182 -24.79 6.62 8.97
CA GLU A 182 -23.69 7.09 9.77
C GLU A 182 -22.99 8.27 9.10
N LEU A 183 -22.67 9.29 9.91
CA LEU A 183 -21.86 10.45 9.52
C LEU A 183 -20.58 10.44 10.34
N THR A 184 -19.46 10.66 9.69
CA THR A 184 -18.14 10.79 10.32
C THR A 184 -17.50 12.12 9.90
N GLY A 185 -16.78 12.75 10.82
CA GLY A 185 -16.00 13.94 10.54
C GLY A 185 -14.78 14.00 11.46
N SER A 186 -13.65 14.42 10.91
CA SER A 186 -12.46 14.70 11.71
C SER A 186 -11.70 15.88 11.15
N TYR A 187 -10.95 16.56 12.03
CA TYR A 187 -10.10 17.70 11.69
C TYR A 187 -8.91 17.78 12.65
N GLY A 188 -7.75 18.19 12.12
CA GLY A 188 -6.54 18.26 12.95
C GLY A 188 -5.37 19.00 12.34
N SER A 189 -4.20 18.68 12.82
CA SER A 189 -2.92 19.26 12.39
C SER A 189 -2.70 19.15 10.88
N PHE A 190 -1.93 20.07 10.32
CA PHE A 190 -1.65 20.18 8.88
C PHE A 190 -2.92 20.39 8.03
N GLY A 191 -3.99 20.97 8.61
CA GLY A 191 -5.26 21.12 7.92
C GLY A 191 -5.88 19.78 7.49
N THR A 192 -5.46 18.67 8.09
CA THR A 192 -5.96 17.33 7.76
C THR A 192 -7.42 17.20 8.17
N TYR A 193 -8.26 16.73 7.26
CA TYR A 193 -9.65 16.40 7.56
C TYR A 193 -10.07 15.08 6.91
N ASN A 194 -11.05 14.42 7.53
CA ASN A 194 -11.81 13.34 6.90
C ASN A 194 -13.30 13.64 7.06
N THR A 195 -14.07 13.27 6.05
CA THR A 195 -15.52 13.30 6.11
C THR A 195 -16.07 12.02 5.51
N GLY A 196 -17.17 11.52 6.07
CA GLY A 196 -17.77 10.32 5.54
C GLY A 196 -19.26 10.24 5.82
N ILE A 197 -19.96 9.60 4.91
CA ILE A 197 -21.35 9.18 5.05
C ILE A 197 -21.47 7.72 4.59
N SER A 198 -22.19 6.92 5.33
CA SER A 198 -22.61 5.59 4.89
C SER A 198 -24.05 5.32 5.29
N PHE A 199 -24.72 4.48 4.51
CA PHE A 199 -26.12 4.11 4.77
C PHE A 199 -26.41 2.70 4.26
N SER A 200 -27.47 2.11 4.82
CA SER A 200 -28.11 0.90 4.31
C SER A 200 -29.61 1.06 4.42
N THR A 201 -30.34 0.60 3.41
CA THR A 201 -31.82 0.62 3.43
C THR A 201 -32.41 -0.38 4.41
N GLY A 202 -31.57 -1.33 4.89
CA GLY A 202 -32.13 -2.55 5.48
C GLY A 202 -32.76 -3.44 4.42
N LEU A 203 -33.43 -4.50 4.86
CA LEU A 203 -34.02 -5.51 4.01
C LEU A 203 -35.33 -4.99 3.39
N LEU A 204 -35.34 -4.80 2.08
CA LEU A 204 -36.48 -4.44 1.29
C LEU A 204 -37.12 -5.70 0.70
N SER A 205 -38.46 -5.79 0.77
CA SER A 205 -39.22 -6.94 0.18
C SER A 205 -38.65 -8.32 0.52
N LYS A 206 -38.09 -8.50 1.70
CA LYS A 206 -37.45 -9.72 2.23
C LYS A 206 -36.17 -10.19 1.53
N HIS A 207 -35.74 -9.55 0.44
CA HIS A 207 -34.62 -10.04 -0.38
C HIS A 207 -33.59 -8.99 -0.73
N LEU A 208 -33.98 -7.75 -0.90
CA LEU A 208 -33.08 -6.73 -1.45
C LEU A 208 -32.54 -5.81 -0.35
N ILE A 209 -31.25 -5.47 -0.45
CA ILE A 209 -30.62 -4.43 0.34
C ILE A 209 -29.83 -3.55 -0.61
N PHE A 210 -30.00 -2.25 -0.45
CA PHE A 210 -29.14 -1.25 -1.07
C PHE A 210 -28.30 -0.57 0.01
N ASP A 211 -26.98 -0.49 -0.19
CA ASP A 211 -26.07 0.17 0.70
C ASP A 211 -25.10 1.08 -0.07
N GLY A 212 -24.68 2.16 0.55
CA GLY A 212 -23.82 3.13 -0.10
C GLY A 212 -22.96 3.89 0.90
N ALA A 213 -21.82 4.42 0.42
CA ALA A 213 -20.94 5.26 1.21
C ALA A 213 -20.16 6.24 0.34
N TYR A 214 -19.76 7.35 0.94
CA TYR A 214 -18.78 8.29 0.41
C TYR A 214 -17.86 8.72 1.53
N HIS A 215 -16.56 8.68 1.28
CA HIS A 215 -15.53 9.13 2.21
C HIS A 215 -14.47 9.91 1.47
N GLU A 216 -13.98 10.96 2.12
CA GLU A 216 -12.94 11.83 1.60
C GLU A 216 -12.02 12.28 2.72
N SER A 217 -10.72 12.35 2.42
CA SER A 217 -9.71 12.98 3.26
C SER A 217 -8.84 13.93 2.47
N ALA A 218 -8.34 14.96 3.14
CA ALA A 218 -7.36 15.88 2.61
C ALA A 218 -6.41 16.35 3.70
N THR A 219 -5.23 16.80 3.28
CA THR A 219 -4.18 17.33 4.15
C THR A 219 -3.36 18.39 3.41
N GLN A 220 -2.73 19.30 4.14
CA GLN A 220 -1.68 20.18 3.60
C GLN A 220 -0.32 19.48 3.53
N GLY A 221 -0.18 18.30 4.17
CA GLY A 221 1.07 17.55 4.26
C GLY A 221 2.04 18.13 5.30
N TYR A 222 2.97 17.28 5.75
CA TYR A 222 4.07 17.69 6.63
C TYR A 222 5.26 18.21 5.81
N VAL A 223 5.65 17.51 4.75
CA VAL A 223 6.67 17.96 3.79
C VAL A 223 6.09 19.11 2.95
N ASN A 224 6.91 20.07 2.55
CA ASN A 224 6.47 21.23 1.79
C ASN A 224 5.81 20.83 0.46
N ALA A 225 4.68 21.47 0.10
CA ALA A 225 3.94 21.24 -1.15
C ALA A 225 3.47 19.79 -1.38
N THR A 226 3.13 19.09 -0.31
CA THR A 226 2.55 17.74 -0.37
C THR A 226 1.09 17.72 0.06
N ASP A 227 0.39 18.82 -0.14
CA ASP A 227 -1.06 18.84 0.03
C ASP A 227 -1.73 17.83 -0.90
N GLY A 228 -2.74 17.18 -0.37
CA GLY A 228 -3.41 16.11 -1.09
C GLY A 228 -4.85 15.92 -0.68
N ARG A 229 -5.61 15.34 -1.61
CA ARG A 229 -7.00 14.96 -1.43
C ARG A 229 -7.24 13.60 -2.06
N ALA A 230 -7.86 12.70 -1.32
CA ALA A 230 -8.22 11.37 -1.79
C ALA A 230 -9.56 10.95 -1.21
N GLY A 231 -10.28 10.09 -1.90
CA GLY A 231 -11.55 9.59 -1.42
C GLY A 231 -12.08 8.40 -2.20
N SER A 232 -13.18 7.86 -1.70
CA SER A 232 -13.87 6.73 -2.32
C SER A 232 -15.37 6.90 -2.22
N TYR A 233 -16.06 6.42 -3.23
CA TYR A 233 -17.50 6.18 -3.18
C TYR A 233 -17.77 4.69 -3.33
N TYR A 234 -18.86 4.24 -2.73
CA TYR A 234 -19.27 2.84 -2.74
C TYR A 234 -20.78 2.76 -2.98
N GLY A 235 -21.21 1.84 -3.85
CA GLY A 235 -22.59 1.45 -4.04
C GLY A 235 -22.70 -0.06 -4.06
N GLY A 236 -23.60 -0.62 -3.24
CA GLY A 236 -23.85 -2.04 -3.12
C GLY A 236 -25.32 -2.39 -3.34
N LEU A 237 -25.57 -3.46 -4.10
CA LEU A 237 -26.90 -4.04 -4.26
C LEU A 237 -26.79 -5.54 -3.93
N THR A 238 -27.50 -5.97 -2.89
CA THR A 238 -27.50 -7.36 -2.43
C THR A 238 -28.88 -7.96 -2.57
N TRP A 239 -28.95 -9.12 -3.20
CA TRP A 239 -30.12 -10.00 -3.20
C TRP A 239 -29.85 -11.22 -2.33
N LEU A 240 -30.75 -11.51 -1.40
CA LEU A 240 -30.67 -12.61 -0.45
C LEU A 240 -31.76 -13.62 -0.71
N GLY A 241 -31.43 -14.88 -0.92
CA GLY A 241 -32.29 -16.03 -0.89
C GLY A 241 -31.94 -16.96 0.28
N ASP A 242 -32.59 -18.11 0.35
CA ASP A 242 -32.41 -19.05 1.47
C ASP A 242 -31.01 -19.66 1.51
N ASN A 243 -30.47 -20.05 0.34
CA ASN A 243 -29.16 -20.69 0.20
C ASN A 243 -28.31 -20.05 -0.91
N PHE A 244 -28.72 -18.88 -1.39
CA PHE A 244 -28.09 -18.18 -2.48
C PHE A 244 -28.08 -16.68 -2.22
N GLN A 245 -26.92 -16.02 -2.51
CA GLN A 245 -26.74 -14.58 -2.42
C GLN A 245 -26.09 -14.08 -3.70
N ILE A 246 -26.58 -12.97 -4.24
CA ILE A 246 -25.90 -12.18 -5.27
C ILE A 246 -25.61 -10.80 -4.68
N ARG A 247 -24.38 -10.29 -4.91
CA ARG A 247 -24.02 -8.94 -4.53
C ARG A 247 -23.24 -8.26 -5.65
N TYR A 248 -23.76 -7.15 -6.13
CA TYR A 248 -23.03 -6.22 -6.98
C TYR A 248 -22.43 -5.10 -6.12
N LYS A 249 -21.18 -4.75 -6.39
CA LYS A 249 -20.45 -3.67 -5.72
C LYS A 249 -19.76 -2.82 -6.77
N ASN A 250 -19.91 -1.51 -6.65
CA ASN A 250 -19.13 -0.53 -7.37
C ASN A 250 -18.35 0.31 -6.36
N ILE A 251 -17.02 0.36 -6.51
CA ILE A 251 -16.13 1.14 -5.65
C ILE A 251 -15.30 2.03 -6.55
N GLY A 252 -15.51 3.34 -6.48
CA GLY A 252 -14.70 4.33 -7.19
C GLY A 252 -13.77 5.04 -6.23
N ASN A 253 -12.52 5.21 -6.63
CA ASN A 253 -11.48 5.88 -5.88
C ASN A 253 -10.93 7.04 -6.71
N PHE A 254 -10.62 8.14 -6.07
CA PHE A 254 -9.98 9.29 -6.70
C PHE A 254 -8.91 9.86 -5.77
N GLU A 255 -7.84 10.35 -6.37
CA GLU A 255 -6.81 11.08 -5.66
C GLU A 255 -6.21 12.20 -6.51
N LYS A 256 -5.74 13.22 -5.81
CA LYS A 256 -4.76 14.21 -6.26
C LYS A 256 -3.86 14.51 -5.09
N THR A 257 -2.65 13.99 -5.12
CA THR A 257 -1.72 14.04 -3.99
C THR A 257 -0.41 14.71 -4.40
N GLY A 258 0.07 15.62 -3.56
CA GLY A 258 1.38 16.24 -3.71
C GLY A 258 2.47 15.21 -3.43
N GLN A 259 3.52 15.20 -4.25
CA GLN A 259 4.58 14.21 -4.22
C GLN A 259 5.87 14.77 -3.64
N ALA A 260 6.62 13.91 -2.93
CA ALA A 260 7.92 14.21 -2.36
C ALA A 260 8.87 12.99 -2.43
N TRP A 261 8.78 12.19 -3.51
CA TRP A 261 9.57 10.96 -3.64
C TRP A 261 11.09 11.17 -3.64
N ASN A 262 11.58 12.38 -3.94
CA ASN A 262 13.01 12.69 -3.81
C ASN A 262 13.49 12.72 -2.36
N GLY A 263 12.57 12.82 -1.38
CA GLY A 263 12.92 13.00 0.02
C GLY A 263 13.67 14.30 0.29
N VAL A 264 14.22 14.41 1.51
CA VAL A 264 15.10 15.52 1.94
C VAL A 264 16.54 15.01 1.92
N MET A 265 17.40 15.66 1.10
CA MET A 265 18.74 15.16 0.79
C MET A 265 19.81 15.81 1.67
N THR A 266 20.74 14.99 2.20
CA THR A 266 21.98 15.48 2.79
C THR A 266 22.98 15.85 1.71
N SER A 267 24.06 16.55 2.11
CA SER A 267 25.22 16.71 1.25
C SER A 267 26.05 15.43 1.18
N ASP A 268 26.98 15.40 0.26
CA ASP A 268 28.02 14.37 0.19
C ASP A 268 28.90 14.38 1.45
N TYR A 269 29.11 13.21 2.03
CA TYR A 269 29.95 13.01 3.21
C TYR A 269 31.45 13.21 2.96
N ASN A 270 31.89 13.08 1.71
CA ASN A 270 33.30 13.00 1.35
C ASN A 270 33.85 14.26 0.65
N THR A 271 32.96 15.18 0.30
CA THR A 271 33.33 16.43 -0.37
C THR A 271 32.92 17.66 0.43
N ASN A 272 33.45 18.79 0.09
CA ASN A 272 32.95 20.10 0.54
C ASN A 272 31.60 20.40 -0.12
N GLY A 273 30.63 19.46 0.01
CA GLY A 273 29.33 19.53 -0.61
C GLY A 273 28.60 20.83 -0.28
N LEU A 274 27.42 20.98 -0.92
CA LEU A 274 26.57 22.16 -0.76
C LEU A 274 26.17 22.45 0.70
N PHE A 275 26.21 21.43 1.58
CA PHE A 275 25.79 21.53 2.97
C PHE A 275 26.84 20.96 3.92
N PRO A 276 27.97 21.67 4.15
CA PRO A 276 29.00 21.23 5.09
C PRO A 276 28.35 21.03 6.48
N ASN A 277 28.66 19.89 7.13
CA ASN A 277 28.17 19.49 8.44
C ASN A 277 26.70 19.01 8.49
N ILE A 278 26.07 18.70 7.36
CA ILE A 278 24.75 18.05 7.32
C ILE A 278 24.89 16.60 6.88
N HIS A 279 24.92 15.69 7.82
CA HIS A 279 25.18 14.26 7.60
C HIS A 279 24.01 13.34 8.02
N SER A 280 22.97 13.91 8.64
CA SER A 280 21.84 13.14 9.12
C SER A 280 20.51 13.90 8.95
N TYR A 281 19.38 13.21 9.11
CA TYR A 281 18.08 13.86 9.14
C TYR A 281 17.95 14.85 10.32
N LYS A 282 18.62 14.57 11.45
CA LYS A 282 18.67 15.50 12.58
C LYS A 282 19.34 16.82 12.19
N ASP A 283 20.48 16.76 11.51
CA ASP A 283 21.20 17.97 11.05
C ASP A 283 20.36 18.78 10.05
N LEU A 284 19.66 18.08 9.12
CA LEU A 284 18.70 18.73 8.20
C LEU A 284 17.60 19.46 8.95
N TRP A 285 17.04 18.82 9.99
CA TRP A 285 16.01 19.44 10.80
C TRP A 285 16.53 20.68 11.55
N GLU A 286 17.68 20.56 12.21
CA GLU A 286 18.32 21.67 12.95
C GLU A 286 18.70 22.83 12.03
N ALA A 287 19.04 22.55 10.78
CA ALA A 287 19.28 23.53 9.74
C ALA A 287 18.02 24.17 9.12
N GLY A 288 16.82 23.76 9.56
CA GLY A 288 15.56 24.26 9.00
C GLY A 288 15.18 23.60 7.65
N LEU A 289 15.93 22.60 7.17
CA LEU A 289 15.74 21.94 5.89
C LEU A 289 14.90 20.64 5.97
N GLY A 290 14.50 20.22 7.18
CA GLY A 290 13.88 18.90 7.42
C GLY A 290 12.52 18.68 6.75
N ARG A 291 11.97 19.68 6.05
CA ARG A 291 10.68 19.59 5.33
C ARG A 291 10.76 20.00 3.85
N VAL A 292 11.98 20.21 3.34
CA VAL A 292 12.23 20.67 1.98
C VAL A 292 11.75 19.60 0.98
N ASN A 293 11.11 20.07 -0.10
CA ASN A 293 10.67 19.21 -1.19
C ASN A 293 11.37 19.61 -2.50
N THR A 294 12.41 18.91 -2.87
CA THR A 294 13.22 19.21 -4.05
C THR A 294 12.50 19.00 -5.39
N LEU A 295 11.26 18.51 -5.39
CA LEU A 295 10.40 18.48 -6.58
C LEU A 295 9.76 19.85 -6.88
N VAL A 296 9.83 20.81 -5.95
CA VAL A 296 9.16 22.11 -6.09
C VAL A 296 10.04 23.30 -5.69
N GLU A 297 11.12 23.06 -4.96
CA GLU A 297 12.00 24.10 -4.44
C GLU A 297 13.46 23.65 -4.42
N ASP A 298 14.37 24.60 -4.47
CA ASP A 298 15.80 24.37 -4.32
C ASP A 298 16.32 25.06 -3.07
N VAL A 299 17.46 24.60 -2.57
CA VAL A 299 18.19 25.28 -1.48
C VAL A 299 19.12 26.31 -2.09
N VAL A 300 18.87 27.57 -1.79
CA VAL A 300 19.66 28.67 -2.34
C VAL A 300 21.02 28.72 -1.67
N TYR A 301 22.08 28.68 -2.48
CA TYR A 301 23.46 28.82 -2.06
C TYR A 301 23.77 30.28 -1.73
N ASP A 302 24.08 30.58 -0.47
CA ASP A 302 24.70 31.86 -0.06
C ASP A 302 26.14 31.60 0.38
N PRO A 303 27.13 31.94 -0.47
CA PRO A 303 28.54 31.71 -0.16
C PRO A 303 29.07 32.47 1.07
N ALA A 304 28.37 33.52 1.51
CA ALA A 304 28.77 34.36 2.64
C ALA A 304 28.08 33.96 3.96
N GLY A 305 27.03 33.15 3.93
CA GLY A 305 26.12 32.90 5.06
C GLY A 305 26.01 31.47 5.53
N TRP A 306 26.85 30.54 5.09
CA TRP A 306 26.77 29.10 5.44
C TRP A 306 27.16 28.80 6.89
N THR A 307 26.42 29.35 7.81
CA THR A 307 26.39 28.88 9.20
C THR A 307 25.11 28.08 9.41
N ALA A 308 25.17 27.03 10.25
CA ALA A 308 24.01 26.28 10.61
C ALA A 308 22.86 27.22 11.00
N GLY A 309 21.74 27.16 10.31
CA GLY A 309 20.55 27.99 10.51
C GLY A 309 20.28 29.10 9.49
N ASN A 310 21.12 29.30 8.49
CA ASN A 310 20.94 30.35 7.46
C ASN A 310 20.58 29.79 6.07
N TYR A 311 20.16 28.55 5.97
CA TYR A 311 19.70 27.97 4.69
C TYR A 311 18.34 28.54 4.28
N GLN A 312 18.25 28.96 3.02
CA GLN A 312 17.00 29.43 2.42
C GLN A 312 16.58 28.50 1.31
N THR A 313 15.26 28.33 1.16
CA THR A 313 14.69 27.62 0.01
C THR A 313 14.01 28.59 -0.92
N GLN A 314 14.04 28.30 -2.20
CA GLN A 314 13.38 29.07 -3.24
C GLN A 314 12.55 28.17 -4.14
N ARG A 315 11.27 28.54 -4.31
CA ARG A 315 10.39 27.87 -5.26
C ARG A 315 10.89 28.05 -6.69
N TYR A 316 10.77 27.00 -7.50
CA TYR A 316 11.00 27.11 -8.92
C TYR A 316 9.98 28.06 -9.55
N THR A 317 10.45 28.96 -10.40
CA THR A 317 9.63 30.00 -11.04
C THR A 317 9.46 29.70 -12.51
N LEU A 318 8.21 29.73 -12.99
CA LEU A 318 7.89 29.54 -14.40
C LEU A 318 8.12 30.85 -15.19
N ARG A 319 8.12 30.78 -16.53
CA ARG A 319 8.42 31.95 -17.41
C ARG A 319 7.40 33.12 -17.24
N ASP A 320 6.21 32.87 -16.73
CA ASP A 320 5.22 33.92 -16.43
C ASP A 320 5.40 34.57 -15.06
N GLY A 321 6.42 34.17 -14.33
CA GLY A 321 6.73 34.64 -12.97
C GLY A 321 5.96 33.95 -11.87
N SER A 322 5.10 33.00 -12.18
CA SER A 322 4.41 32.20 -11.17
C SER A 322 5.33 31.12 -10.59
N GLU A 323 5.14 30.79 -9.31
CA GLU A 323 5.86 29.70 -8.66
C GLU A 323 5.27 28.33 -9.04
N TRP A 324 6.15 27.31 -9.18
CA TRP A 324 5.73 25.92 -9.26
C TRP A 324 5.17 25.45 -7.92
N GLN A 325 3.89 25.12 -7.90
CA GLN A 325 3.18 24.84 -6.65
C GLN A 325 3.36 23.40 -6.18
N HIS A 326 3.15 22.42 -7.06
CA HIS A 326 3.13 20.99 -6.69
C HIS A 326 3.55 20.09 -7.83
N THR A 327 4.35 19.08 -7.52
CA THR A 327 4.42 17.85 -8.29
C THR A 327 3.33 16.93 -7.76
N THR A 328 2.44 16.43 -8.63
CA THR A 328 1.25 15.70 -8.18
C THR A 328 1.10 14.35 -8.86
N ASP A 329 0.58 13.37 -8.11
CA ASP A 329 -0.14 12.24 -8.67
C ASP A 329 -1.63 12.58 -8.78
N ASN A 330 -2.26 12.11 -9.86
CA ASN A 330 -3.68 12.30 -10.12
C ASN A 330 -4.19 10.98 -10.66
N PHE A 331 -4.99 10.26 -9.88
CA PHE A 331 -5.48 8.95 -10.27
C PHE A 331 -6.96 8.77 -9.98
N TYR A 332 -7.62 8.06 -10.88
CA TYR A 332 -8.98 7.58 -10.73
C TYR A 332 -9.03 6.09 -11.01
N GLN A 333 -9.68 5.34 -10.14
CA GLN A 333 -9.89 3.91 -10.30
C GLN A 333 -11.32 3.52 -9.94
N ASN A 334 -11.91 2.60 -10.71
CA ASN A 334 -13.24 2.10 -10.44
C ASN A 334 -13.28 0.57 -10.53
N HIS A 335 -13.71 -0.07 -9.45
CA HIS A 335 -13.88 -1.51 -9.36
C HIS A 335 -15.37 -1.86 -9.43
N ASN A 336 -15.72 -2.78 -10.31
CA ASN A 336 -17.03 -3.39 -10.42
C ASN A 336 -16.89 -4.87 -10.09
N ILE A 337 -17.58 -5.34 -9.07
CA ILE A 337 -17.50 -6.73 -8.61
C ILE A 337 -18.92 -7.30 -8.49
N LEU A 338 -19.24 -8.30 -9.29
CA LEU A 338 -20.45 -9.08 -9.18
C LEU A 338 -20.13 -10.44 -8.54
N SER A 339 -20.57 -10.66 -7.33
CA SER A 339 -20.33 -11.92 -6.59
C SER A 339 -21.60 -12.71 -6.37
N ALA A 340 -21.49 -14.03 -6.46
CA ALA A 340 -22.55 -14.97 -6.15
C ALA A 340 -22.01 -16.04 -5.18
N ALA A 341 -22.76 -16.31 -4.13
CA ALA A 341 -22.49 -17.39 -3.19
C ALA A 341 -23.68 -18.33 -3.15
N TRP A 342 -23.43 -19.63 -3.29
CA TRP A 342 -24.43 -20.65 -3.27
C TRP A 342 -24.01 -21.79 -2.35
N THR A 343 -24.90 -22.14 -1.40
CA THR A 343 -24.69 -23.19 -0.40
C THR A 343 -25.80 -24.24 -0.54
N PRO A 344 -25.69 -25.16 -1.53
CA PRO A 344 -26.72 -26.17 -1.81
C PRO A 344 -26.94 -27.13 -0.65
N SER A 345 -25.95 -27.33 0.20
CA SER A 345 -26.03 -28.15 1.40
C SER A 345 -25.08 -27.64 2.49
N ALA A 346 -25.17 -28.23 3.69
CA ALA A 346 -24.22 -27.90 4.77
C ALA A 346 -22.76 -28.26 4.45
N GLN A 347 -22.53 -29.12 3.47
CA GLN A 347 -21.19 -29.60 3.08
C GLN A 347 -20.61 -28.86 1.91
N TRP A 348 -21.42 -28.32 1.01
CA TRP A 348 -20.96 -27.69 -0.23
C TRP A 348 -21.25 -26.20 -0.26
N SER A 349 -20.24 -25.42 -0.69
CA SER A 349 -20.41 -24.01 -1.00
C SER A 349 -19.66 -23.64 -2.28
N HIS A 350 -20.26 -22.76 -3.05
CA HIS A 350 -19.72 -22.24 -4.31
C HIS A 350 -19.68 -20.72 -4.22
N ASN A 351 -18.54 -20.13 -4.63
CA ASN A 351 -18.36 -18.69 -4.67
C ASN A 351 -17.81 -18.31 -6.04
N LEU A 352 -18.47 -17.35 -6.67
CA LEU A 352 -18.07 -16.78 -7.95
C LEU A 352 -17.96 -15.27 -7.80
N ALA A 353 -16.88 -14.66 -8.31
CA ALA A 353 -16.77 -13.22 -8.48
C ALA A 353 -16.35 -12.93 -9.92
N LEU A 354 -17.13 -12.11 -10.61
CA LEU A 354 -16.75 -11.46 -11.87
C LEU A 354 -16.32 -10.04 -11.53
N HIS A 355 -15.20 -9.60 -12.06
CA HIS A 355 -14.69 -8.26 -11.77
C HIS A 355 -14.23 -7.53 -13.03
N TYR A 356 -14.40 -6.22 -12.98
CA TYR A 356 -13.85 -5.28 -13.94
C TYR A 356 -13.32 -4.05 -13.21
N THR A 357 -12.06 -3.73 -13.47
CA THR A 357 -11.40 -2.54 -12.93
C THR A 357 -10.93 -1.66 -14.08
N TYR A 358 -11.33 -0.39 -14.04
CA TYR A 358 -10.83 0.67 -14.90
C TYR A 358 -9.96 1.61 -14.05
N GLY A 359 -8.81 2.03 -14.60
CA GLY A 359 -7.93 3.00 -13.97
C GLY A 359 -7.33 3.97 -14.99
N GLN A 360 -7.19 5.22 -14.60
CA GLN A 360 -6.47 6.23 -15.37
C GLN A 360 -5.84 7.27 -14.46
N GLY A 361 -4.67 7.73 -14.82
CA GLY A 361 -4.01 8.78 -14.06
C GLY A 361 -2.69 9.22 -14.66
N TYR A 362 -2.06 10.18 -13.98
CA TYR A 362 -0.78 10.71 -14.40
C TYR A 362 -0.07 11.46 -13.27
N TYR A 363 1.25 11.36 -13.27
CA TYR A 363 2.13 12.29 -12.56
C TYR A 363 2.28 13.59 -13.36
N LYS A 364 2.16 14.75 -12.70
CA LYS A 364 2.49 16.06 -13.25
C LYS A 364 3.70 16.62 -12.50
N GLU A 365 4.79 16.85 -13.21
CA GLU A 365 6.09 17.20 -12.62
C GLU A 365 6.79 18.28 -13.43
N LEU A 366 7.44 19.20 -12.73
CA LEU A 366 8.43 20.12 -13.31
C LEU A 366 9.82 19.46 -13.29
N LYS A 367 10.42 19.32 -14.44
CA LYS A 367 11.85 19.01 -14.59
C LYS A 367 12.61 20.31 -14.76
N HIS A 368 13.19 20.80 -13.64
CA HIS A 368 13.96 22.03 -13.62
C HIS A 368 15.31 21.83 -14.31
N GLN A 369 15.70 22.79 -15.18
CA GLN A 369 16.98 22.83 -15.90
C GLN A 369 17.42 21.47 -16.46
N THR A 370 16.52 20.82 -17.20
CA THR A 370 16.73 19.49 -17.78
C THR A 370 17.12 19.54 -19.24
N SER A 371 17.93 18.58 -19.71
CA SER A 371 18.23 18.45 -21.15
C SER A 371 17.00 17.96 -21.91
N LEU A 372 16.44 18.81 -22.76
CA LEU A 372 15.27 18.47 -23.58
C LEU A 372 15.57 17.34 -24.58
N ALA A 373 16.80 17.25 -25.08
CA ALA A 373 17.22 16.18 -25.96
C ALA A 373 17.31 14.83 -25.25
N LYS A 374 18.03 14.78 -24.11
CA LYS A 374 18.30 13.54 -23.38
C LYS A 374 17.05 12.96 -22.71
N LYS A 375 16.13 13.81 -22.27
CA LYS A 375 14.95 13.39 -21.47
C LYS A 375 13.66 13.29 -22.29
N PHE A 376 13.57 13.98 -23.44
CA PHE A 376 12.34 14.03 -24.23
C PHE A 376 12.55 13.85 -25.74
N GLY A 377 13.79 13.60 -26.18
CA GLY A 377 14.11 13.35 -27.58
C GLY A 377 13.91 14.55 -28.50
N LEU A 378 13.79 15.76 -27.94
CA LEU A 378 13.69 16.96 -28.76
C LEU A 378 15.01 17.17 -29.52
N PRO A 379 14.98 17.59 -30.80
CA PRO A 379 16.18 17.74 -31.63
C PRO A 379 16.95 19.06 -31.30
N GLU A 380 17.28 19.24 -30.03
CA GLU A 380 18.06 20.35 -29.52
C GLU A 380 19.47 19.88 -29.11
N ASP A 381 20.38 20.81 -28.82
CA ASP A 381 21.69 20.46 -28.32
C ASP A 381 21.57 19.69 -27.00
N LYS A 382 22.35 18.61 -26.84
CA LYS A 382 22.33 17.74 -25.67
C LYS A 382 22.69 18.46 -24.37
N ASP A 383 23.44 19.55 -24.47
CA ASP A 383 23.90 20.34 -23.30
C ASP A 383 22.98 21.55 -23.04
N TYR A 384 22.03 21.83 -23.96
CA TYR A 384 20.98 22.80 -23.73
C TYR A 384 19.99 22.29 -22.68
N LYS A 385 19.80 23.09 -21.65
CA LYS A 385 18.87 22.77 -20.55
C LYS A 385 17.77 23.82 -20.47
N ASP A 386 16.59 23.36 -20.13
CA ASP A 386 15.42 24.24 -19.94
C ASP A 386 14.46 23.62 -18.93
N ASP A 387 13.50 24.39 -18.47
CA ASP A 387 12.41 23.91 -17.63
C ASP A 387 11.34 23.27 -18.49
N ALA A 388 10.86 22.11 -18.05
CA ALA A 388 9.81 21.39 -18.74
C ALA A 388 8.78 20.81 -17.76
N ILE A 389 7.47 21.01 -18.01
CA ILE A 389 6.43 20.31 -17.28
C ILE A 389 6.01 19.10 -18.10
N ARG A 390 6.15 17.92 -17.50
CA ARG A 390 5.67 16.67 -18.08
C ARG A 390 4.45 16.13 -17.35
N LYS A 391 3.64 15.40 -18.11
CA LYS A 391 2.67 14.43 -17.59
C LYS A 391 3.11 13.04 -18.04
N LYS A 392 3.29 12.13 -17.09
CA LYS A 392 3.57 10.72 -17.34
C LYS A 392 2.40 9.91 -16.79
N GLY A 393 1.69 9.21 -17.64
CA GLY A 393 0.42 8.63 -17.25
C GLY A 393 0.14 7.28 -17.88
N LEU A 394 -0.99 6.71 -17.46
CA LEU A 394 -1.49 5.44 -17.94
C LEU A 394 -3.02 5.40 -18.00
N THR A 395 -3.52 4.47 -18.80
CA THR A 395 -4.93 4.08 -18.85
C THR A 395 -5.02 2.57 -18.91
N GLN A 396 -5.71 1.96 -17.95
CA GLN A 396 -5.68 0.53 -17.77
C GLN A 396 -7.07 -0.08 -17.60
N ASN A 397 -7.19 -1.35 -18.00
CA ASN A 397 -8.37 -2.19 -17.81
C ASN A 397 -7.93 -3.55 -17.28
N ALA A 398 -8.59 -4.05 -16.26
CA ALA A 398 -8.43 -5.41 -15.75
C ALA A 398 -9.80 -6.06 -15.59
N TYR A 399 -9.96 -7.26 -16.09
CA TYR A 399 -11.21 -8.02 -15.92
C TYR A 399 -10.91 -9.49 -15.70
N GLY A 400 -11.77 -10.14 -14.96
CA GLY A 400 -11.53 -11.54 -14.64
C GLY A 400 -12.65 -12.20 -13.87
N LEU A 401 -12.35 -13.44 -13.53
CA LEU A 401 -13.23 -14.34 -12.82
C LEU A 401 -12.44 -15.03 -11.71
N VAL A 402 -12.99 -15.03 -10.51
CA VAL A 402 -12.54 -15.87 -9.38
C VAL A 402 -13.65 -16.84 -9.04
N TYR A 403 -13.36 -18.12 -9.01
CA TYR A 403 -14.30 -19.16 -8.62
C TYR A 403 -13.68 -20.10 -7.60
N ASN A 404 -14.45 -20.42 -6.56
CA ASN A 404 -14.07 -21.37 -5.54
C ASN A 404 -15.23 -22.33 -5.22
N VAL A 405 -14.93 -23.59 -5.07
CA VAL A 405 -15.83 -24.59 -4.51
C VAL A 405 -15.21 -25.17 -3.25
N THR A 406 -15.99 -25.26 -2.19
CA THR A 406 -15.57 -25.82 -0.91
C THR A 406 -16.47 -27.02 -0.57
N PHE A 407 -15.81 -28.11 -0.21
CA PHE A 407 -16.45 -29.29 0.40
C PHE A 407 -15.96 -29.44 1.84
N LYS A 408 -16.88 -29.56 2.78
CA LYS A 408 -16.57 -29.70 4.19
C LYS A 408 -17.42 -30.74 4.87
N ASN A 409 -16.78 -31.65 5.61
CA ASN A 409 -17.42 -32.56 6.53
C ASN A 409 -16.62 -32.64 7.84
N ASP A 410 -16.86 -33.64 8.68
CA ASP A 410 -16.19 -33.76 9.99
C ASP A 410 -14.68 -33.92 9.86
N ASN A 411 -14.20 -34.60 8.84
CA ASN A 411 -12.80 -34.95 8.67
C ASN A 411 -12.10 -34.10 7.60
N TRP A 412 -12.81 -33.69 6.54
CA TRP A 412 -12.24 -33.02 5.38
C TRP A 412 -12.75 -31.59 5.21
N ASP A 413 -11.80 -30.71 4.89
CA ASP A 413 -12.08 -29.35 4.39
C ASP A 413 -11.27 -29.17 3.10
N VAL A 414 -11.97 -29.29 1.95
CA VAL A 414 -11.35 -29.23 0.62
C VAL A 414 -11.85 -28.00 -0.10
N ILE A 415 -10.94 -27.20 -0.60
CA ILE A 415 -11.26 -26.06 -1.45
C ILE A 415 -10.48 -26.18 -2.77
N ALA A 416 -11.20 -26.08 -3.88
CA ALA A 416 -10.60 -25.93 -5.21
C ALA A 416 -11.03 -24.59 -5.79
N GLY A 417 -10.14 -23.95 -6.53
CA GLY A 417 -10.43 -22.65 -7.09
C GLY A 417 -9.61 -22.32 -8.34
N THR A 418 -10.07 -21.28 -9.03
CA THR A 418 -9.39 -20.73 -10.19
C THR A 418 -9.50 -19.20 -10.18
N ASN A 419 -8.46 -18.54 -10.65
CA ASN A 419 -8.43 -17.12 -10.95
C ASN A 419 -8.03 -16.96 -12.42
N LEU A 420 -8.83 -16.23 -13.19
CA LEU A 420 -8.58 -15.92 -14.58
C LEU A 420 -8.64 -14.40 -14.71
N GLN A 421 -7.53 -13.78 -15.11
CA GLN A 421 -7.46 -12.33 -15.26
C GLN A 421 -6.81 -11.96 -16.59
N ARG A 422 -7.36 -10.96 -17.25
CA ARG A 422 -6.74 -10.24 -18.36
C ARG A 422 -6.62 -8.77 -18.01
N PHE A 423 -5.49 -8.20 -18.38
CA PHE A 423 -5.14 -6.80 -18.19
C PHE A 423 -4.63 -6.21 -19.49
N SER A 424 -4.94 -4.94 -19.74
CA SER A 424 -4.35 -4.12 -20.79
C SER A 424 -4.10 -2.71 -20.27
N CYS A 425 -2.98 -2.12 -20.70
CA CYS A 425 -2.57 -0.79 -20.28
C CYS A 425 -1.90 -0.04 -21.44
N ASN A 426 -2.22 1.24 -21.58
CA ASN A 426 -1.47 2.17 -22.41
C ASN A 426 -0.73 3.14 -21.50
N HIS A 427 0.59 3.22 -21.67
CA HIS A 427 1.48 4.15 -20.99
C HIS A 427 1.85 5.29 -21.93
N TRP A 428 1.73 6.53 -21.48
CA TRP A 428 1.95 7.71 -22.32
C TRP A 428 2.63 8.84 -21.58
N GLY A 429 3.35 9.69 -22.30
CA GLY A 429 3.97 10.90 -21.79
C GLY A 429 3.80 12.12 -22.67
N TYR A 430 3.47 13.24 -22.03
CA TYR A 430 3.32 14.53 -22.69
C TYR A 430 4.14 15.61 -21.99
N LEU A 431 4.83 16.46 -22.79
CA LEU A 431 5.21 17.79 -22.35
C LEU A 431 4.03 18.73 -22.49
N THR A 432 3.81 19.55 -21.49
CA THR A 432 2.72 20.55 -21.42
C THR A 432 3.24 21.97 -21.17
N TYR A 433 4.55 22.13 -21.06
CA TYR A 433 5.24 23.39 -20.91
C TYR A 433 6.75 23.22 -21.24
N ILE A 434 7.34 24.22 -21.88
CA ILE A 434 8.79 24.40 -22.04
C ILE A 434 9.09 25.87 -21.66
N GLY A 435 10.13 26.10 -20.86
CA GLY A 435 10.53 27.46 -20.42
C GLY A 435 10.76 28.41 -21.59
N ASN A 436 11.42 27.95 -22.64
CA ASN A 436 11.58 28.70 -23.88
C ASN A 436 10.31 28.63 -24.74
N GLN A 437 9.59 29.73 -24.83
CA GLN A 437 8.34 29.84 -25.56
C GLN A 437 8.48 29.52 -27.07
N ALA A 438 9.60 29.85 -27.69
CA ALA A 438 9.83 29.55 -29.10
C ALA A 438 9.95 28.05 -29.36
N LEU A 439 10.60 27.31 -28.44
CA LEU A 439 10.67 25.85 -28.54
C LEU A 439 9.30 25.20 -28.27
N GLU A 440 8.55 25.72 -27.32
CA GLU A 440 7.18 25.28 -27.05
C GLU A 440 6.29 25.42 -28.30
N GLN A 441 6.30 26.59 -28.95
CA GLN A 441 5.58 26.83 -30.20
C GLN A 441 6.05 25.96 -31.37
N LYS A 442 7.35 25.65 -31.42
CA LYS A 442 7.95 24.81 -32.47
C LYS A 442 7.54 23.36 -32.39
N TYR A 443 7.39 22.79 -31.17
CA TYR A 443 7.25 21.35 -30.99
C TYR A 443 5.83 20.92 -30.55
N PHE A 444 5.05 21.83 -29.97
CA PHE A 444 3.73 21.45 -29.47
C PHE A 444 2.71 21.35 -30.61
N ASP A 445 1.83 20.37 -30.48
CA ASP A 445 0.70 20.18 -31.39
C ASP A 445 -0.38 21.25 -31.18
N LYS A 446 -1.45 21.18 -31.98
CA LYS A 446 -2.62 22.06 -31.87
C LYS A 446 -3.36 22.01 -30.51
N ASN A 447 -3.10 20.97 -29.72
CA ASN A 447 -3.68 20.81 -28.38
C ASN A 447 -2.72 21.32 -27.28
N GLY A 448 -1.63 22.00 -27.63
CA GLY A 448 -0.68 22.59 -26.69
C GLY A 448 0.15 21.55 -25.94
N LYS A 449 0.56 20.46 -26.59
CA LYS A 449 1.36 19.40 -25.98
C LYS A 449 2.27 18.69 -26.97
N TYR A 450 3.34 18.06 -26.48
CA TYR A 450 4.24 17.21 -27.25
C TYR A 450 4.25 15.80 -26.63
N LYS A 451 3.87 14.78 -27.42
CA LYS A 451 3.90 13.38 -27.00
C LYS A 451 5.32 12.83 -27.17
N TYR A 452 5.98 12.48 -26.06
CA TYR A 452 7.39 12.03 -26.11
C TYR A 452 7.55 10.53 -25.94
N TYR A 453 6.54 9.79 -25.45
CA TYR A 453 6.50 8.32 -25.50
C TYR A 453 5.09 7.77 -25.48
N ASP A 454 4.98 6.50 -25.92
CA ASP A 454 3.74 5.75 -25.99
C ASP A 454 4.06 4.26 -26.08
N SER A 455 3.53 3.48 -25.16
CA SER A 455 3.73 2.03 -25.14
C SER A 455 2.49 1.33 -24.60
N ASP A 456 2.24 0.13 -25.10
CA ASP A 456 1.14 -0.72 -24.67
C ASP A 456 1.67 -1.91 -23.87
N ALA A 457 0.81 -2.45 -23.01
CA ALA A 457 1.09 -3.67 -22.28
C ALA A 457 -0.18 -4.53 -22.16
N ASP A 458 0.00 -5.83 -22.30
CA ASP A 458 -1.02 -6.84 -22.07
C ASP A 458 -0.48 -7.90 -21.11
N LYS A 459 -1.33 -8.36 -20.19
CA LYS A 459 -1.02 -9.47 -19.28
C LYS A 459 -2.20 -10.41 -19.13
N ASN A 460 -1.95 -11.70 -19.31
CA ASN A 460 -2.89 -12.76 -18.94
C ASN A 460 -2.32 -13.50 -17.75
N ASP A 461 -3.15 -13.73 -16.73
CA ASP A 461 -2.78 -14.40 -15.49
C ASP A 461 -3.86 -15.44 -15.14
N TYR A 462 -3.51 -16.69 -15.23
CA TYR A 462 -4.42 -17.82 -15.04
C TYR A 462 -3.86 -18.74 -13.97
N SER A 463 -4.64 -19.00 -12.95
CA SER A 463 -4.26 -19.97 -11.93
C SER A 463 -5.39 -20.92 -11.56
N ALA A 464 -5.00 -22.11 -11.12
CA ALA A 464 -5.88 -23.08 -10.52
C ALA A 464 -5.20 -23.73 -9.32
N PHE A 465 -5.94 -23.99 -8.28
CA PHE A 465 -5.42 -24.62 -7.07
C PHE A 465 -6.42 -25.61 -6.47
N ILE A 466 -5.86 -26.53 -5.69
CA ILE A 466 -6.60 -27.38 -4.79
C ILE A 466 -5.87 -27.45 -3.44
N LYS A 467 -6.62 -27.22 -2.37
CA LYS A 467 -6.16 -27.37 -0.99
C LYS A 467 -7.07 -28.34 -0.27
N ALA A 468 -6.49 -29.34 0.35
CA ALA A 468 -7.19 -30.29 1.18
C ALA A 468 -6.64 -30.27 2.60
N THR A 469 -7.50 -30.13 3.59
CA THR A 469 -7.17 -30.26 5.00
C THR A 469 -7.88 -31.48 5.54
N TYR A 470 -7.16 -32.37 6.20
CA TYR A 470 -7.67 -33.56 6.82
C TYR A 470 -7.49 -33.51 8.34
N ASN A 471 -8.59 -33.59 9.07
CA ASN A 471 -8.61 -33.68 10.52
C ASN A 471 -8.51 -35.16 10.90
N PHE A 472 -7.39 -35.54 11.49
CA PHE A 472 -7.13 -36.89 11.96
C PHE A 472 -6.80 -36.85 13.44
N LEU A 473 -7.26 -37.84 14.20
CA LEU A 473 -7.24 -37.80 15.65
C LEU A 473 -7.93 -36.51 16.16
N GLU A 474 -8.30 -36.43 17.40
CA GLU A 474 -9.15 -35.34 17.93
C GLU A 474 -8.58 -33.93 17.81
N HIS A 475 -7.24 -33.80 17.74
CA HIS A 475 -6.54 -32.54 17.89
C HIS A 475 -5.62 -32.17 16.71
N TRP A 476 -5.45 -33.06 15.74
CA TRP A 476 -4.48 -32.89 14.66
C TRP A 476 -5.13 -32.62 13.32
N ASN A 477 -4.57 -31.73 12.56
CA ASN A 477 -4.87 -31.60 11.14
C ASN A 477 -3.58 -31.51 10.30
N VAL A 478 -3.69 -32.02 9.08
CA VAL A 478 -2.67 -31.89 8.03
C VAL A 478 -3.32 -31.25 6.81
N PHE A 479 -2.60 -30.38 6.12
CA PHE A 479 -3.05 -29.86 4.84
C PHE A 479 -1.99 -30.08 3.77
N ALA A 480 -2.47 -30.19 2.52
CA ALA A 480 -1.70 -30.10 1.30
C ALA A 480 -2.41 -29.13 0.36
N ASP A 481 -1.63 -28.32 -0.34
CA ASP A 481 -2.09 -27.28 -1.24
C ASP A 481 -1.16 -27.24 -2.45
N VAL A 482 -1.75 -27.25 -3.64
CA VAL A 482 -1.01 -27.19 -4.90
C VAL A 482 -1.66 -26.14 -5.78
N GLN A 483 -0.86 -25.24 -6.32
CA GLN A 483 -1.26 -24.24 -7.30
C GLN A 483 -0.43 -24.38 -8.56
N TYR A 484 -1.08 -24.28 -9.71
CA TYR A 484 -0.46 -23.99 -10.99
C TYR A 484 -0.87 -22.60 -11.44
N ARG A 485 0.10 -21.79 -11.91
CA ARG A 485 -0.13 -20.45 -12.42
C ARG A 485 0.62 -20.23 -13.72
N HIS A 486 -0.07 -19.70 -14.72
CA HIS A 486 0.47 -19.30 -16.01
C HIS A 486 0.32 -17.81 -16.21
N VAL A 487 1.41 -17.16 -16.62
CA VAL A 487 1.44 -15.72 -16.90
C VAL A 487 2.03 -15.48 -18.27
N ASP A 488 1.30 -14.75 -19.11
CA ASP A 488 1.82 -14.14 -20.35
C ASP A 488 1.92 -12.63 -20.13
N TYR A 489 3.05 -12.03 -20.41
CA TYR A 489 3.25 -10.58 -20.32
C TYR A 489 3.95 -10.05 -21.57
N THR A 490 3.34 -9.07 -22.21
CA THR A 490 3.92 -8.34 -23.33
C THR A 490 3.91 -6.84 -23.04
N THR A 491 4.98 -6.15 -23.43
CA THR A 491 4.98 -4.67 -23.51
C THR A 491 5.80 -4.23 -24.70
N ASP A 492 5.22 -3.37 -25.52
CA ASP A 492 5.82 -2.86 -26.75
C ASP A 492 5.56 -1.37 -26.95
N GLY A 493 6.31 -0.76 -27.89
CA GLY A 493 6.19 0.66 -28.20
C GLY A 493 7.37 1.50 -27.75
N LEU A 494 7.16 2.80 -27.56
CA LEU A 494 8.21 3.75 -27.20
C LEU A 494 8.30 3.91 -25.69
N ASN A 495 9.50 3.69 -25.13
CA ASN A 495 9.78 3.98 -23.71
C ASN A 495 10.05 5.46 -23.50
N ASP A 496 9.88 5.93 -22.27
CA ASP A 496 10.28 7.30 -21.83
C ASP A 496 11.80 7.48 -21.63
N LYS A 497 12.60 6.43 -21.85
CA LYS A 497 14.06 6.49 -21.89
C LYS A 497 14.56 6.71 -23.30
N PHE A 498 15.61 7.55 -23.42
CA PHE A 498 16.20 7.93 -24.69
C PHE A 498 17.63 7.44 -24.77
N VAL A 499 17.96 6.79 -25.89
CA VAL A 499 19.31 6.31 -26.21
C VAL A 499 19.89 7.10 -27.37
N LYS A 500 21.21 7.29 -27.39
CA LYS A 500 21.90 8.00 -28.48
C LYS A 500 22.11 7.05 -29.65
N LYS A 501 21.49 7.36 -30.82
CA LYS A 501 21.62 6.62 -32.05
C LYS A 501 21.88 7.62 -33.18
N ASP A 502 22.96 7.41 -33.97
CA ASP A 502 23.35 8.29 -35.09
C ASP A 502 23.41 9.78 -34.74
N GLY A 503 23.95 10.07 -33.54
CA GLY A 503 24.09 11.45 -33.01
C GLY A 503 22.82 12.05 -32.41
N LYS A 504 21.67 11.41 -32.51
CA LYS A 504 20.37 11.87 -31.99
C LYS A 504 19.93 11.04 -30.78
N TYR A 505 19.12 11.63 -29.92
CA TYR A 505 18.43 10.92 -28.85
C TYR A 505 17.08 10.43 -29.39
N VAL A 506 16.86 9.12 -29.32
CA VAL A 506 15.64 8.45 -29.75
C VAL A 506 15.13 7.57 -28.64
N ASN A 507 13.82 7.34 -28.59
CA ASN A 507 13.24 6.45 -27.59
C ASN A 507 13.87 5.06 -27.66
N TYR A 508 14.12 4.48 -26.52
CA TYR A 508 14.30 3.03 -26.40
C TYR A 508 12.99 2.34 -26.77
N VAL A 509 13.05 1.41 -27.71
CA VAL A 509 11.87 0.66 -28.16
C VAL A 509 11.70 -0.57 -27.28
N LEU A 510 10.56 -0.66 -26.62
CA LEU A 510 10.18 -1.83 -25.85
C LEU A 510 9.77 -2.96 -26.80
N ASN A 511 10.17 -4.18 -26.48
CA ASN A 511 9.77 -5.41 -27.14
C ASN A 511 9.97 -6.57 -26.16
N VAL A 512 9.06 -6.68 -25.19
CA VAL A 512 9.07 -7.72 -24.16
C VAL A 512 7.92 -8.69 -24.46
N ASP A 513 8.22 -9.98 -24.53
CA ASP A 513 7.24 -11.08 -24.66
C ASP A 513 7.71 -12.23 -23.76
N GLU A 514 7.14 -12.31 -22.57
CA GLU A 514 7.57 -13.25 -21.54
C GLU A 514 6.43 -14.16 -21.10
N LYS A 515 6.77 -15.44 -20.87
CA LYS A 515 5.81 -16.47 -20.43
C LYS A 515 6.37 -17.24 -19.25
N PHE A 516 5.56 -17.32 -18.21
CA PHE A 516 5.94 -18.00 -16.99
C PHE A 516 4.93 -19.12 -16.66
N ASN A 517 5.48 -20.24 -16.16
CA ASN A 517 4.69 -21.35 -15.67
C ASN A 517 5.19 -21.70 -14.27
N PHE A 518 4.35 -21.55 -13.28
CA PHE A 518 4.72 -21.74 -11.88
C PHE A 518 3.94 -22.89 -11.26
N PHE A 519 4.65 -23.68 -10.47
CA PHE A 519 4.08 -24.74 -9.67
C PHE A 519 4.44 -24.46 -8.19
N ASN A 520 3.43 -24.26 -7.35
CA ASN A 520 3.57 -23.78 -5.97
C ASN A 520 2.95 -24.79 -4.98
N PRO A 521 3.67 -25.88 -4.61
CA PRO A 521 3.22 -26.82 -3.59
C PRO A 521 3.42 -26.24 -2.18
N LYS A 522 2.50 -26.60 -1.27
CA LYS A 522 2.52 -26.20 0.13
C LYS A 522 1.97 -27.33 0.99
N ALA A 523 2.50 -27.49 2.20
CA ALA A 523 2.00 -28.47 3.15
C ALA A 523 2.23 -27.99 4.60
N GLY A 524 1.45 -28.52 5.51
CA GLY A 524 1.64 -28.24 6.93
C GLY A 524 0.81 -29.14 7.83
N ILE A 525 1.17 -29.10 9.10
CA ILE A 525 0.50 -29.84 10.17
C ILE A 525 0.24 -28.90 11.33
N SER A 526 -0.90 -29.03 11.97
CA SER A 526 -1.16 -28.33 13.23
C SER A 526 -1.81 -29.22 14.28
N TYR A 527 -1.55 -28.89 15.52
CA TYR A 527 -2.12 -29.47 16.72
C TYR A 527 -2.86 -28.39 17.50
N THR A 528 -4.12 -28.64 17.86
CA THR A 528 -4.92 -27.72 18.66
C THR A 528 -5.63 -28.49 19.77
N ASN A 529 -5.32 -28.15 21.04
CA ASN A 529 -5.97 -28.75 22.19
C ASN A 529 -6.23 -27.68 23.26
N GLY A 530 -7.51 -27.35 23.48
CA GLY A 530 -7.91 -26.32 24.40
C GLY A 530 -7.26 -24.97 24.10
N ALA A 531 -6.44 -24.49 25.03
CA ALA A 531 -5.72 -23.21 24.94
C ALA A 531 -4.45 -23.28 24.05
N HIS A 532 -4.00 -24.45 23.65
CA HIS A 532 -2.73 -24.68 22.99
C HIS A 532 -2.91 -24.91 21.49
N LYS A 533 -2.09 -24.23 20.69
CA LYS A 533 -1.95 -24.48 19.26
C LYS A 533 -0.46 -24.53 18.90
N ALA A 534 -0.06 -25.58 18.20
CA ALA A 534 1.28 -25.68 17.59
C ALA A 534 1.14 -26.01 16.11
N TYR A 535 2.08 -25.56 15.27
CA TYR A 535 2.07 -25.84 13.85
C TYR A 535 3.45 -25.83 13.22
N ALA A 536 3.55 -26.51 12.08
CA ALA A 536 4.67 -26.41 11.17
C ALA A 536 4.17 -26.40 9.73
N SER A 537 4.81 -25.62 8.86
CA SER A 537 4.47 -25.56 7.44
C SER A 537 5.69 -25.33 6.56
N VAL A 538 5.59 -25.77 5.32
CA VAL A 538 6.51 -25.45 4.23
C VAL A 538 5.69 -25.04 3.02
N ALA A 539 6.10 -23.94 2.36
CA ALA A 539 5.40 -23.39 1.22
C ALA A 539 6.41 -22.93 0.17
N MET A 540 6.16 -23.25 -1.09
CA MET A 540 6.89 -22.71 -2.23
C MET A 540 6.02 -21.69 -2.97
N SER A 541 6.65 -20.61 -3.41
CA SER A 541 6.04 -19.58 -4.25
C SER A 541 7.03 -19.13 -5.32
N ASN A 542 6.52 -18.88 -6.52
CA ASN A 542 7.27 -18.29 -7.61
C ASN A 542 6.57 -17.00 -8.05
N ARG A 543 7.35 -16.07 -8.63
CA ARG A 543 6.86 -14.77 -9.03
C ARG A 543 7.61 -14.26 -10.25
N GLU A 544 6.88 -13.70 -11.21
CA GLU A 544 7.43 -13.02 -12.39
C GLU A 544 7.97 -11.62 -12.00
N PRO A 545 8.89 -11.05 -12.82
CA PRO A 545 9.33 -9.66 -12.68
C PRO A 545 8.20 -8.64 -12.88
N GLU A 546 8.36 -7.46 -12.33
CA GLU A 546 7.50 -6.30 -12.51
C GLU A 546 7.85 -5.56 -13.80
N ARG A 547 6.93 -4.73 -14.31
CA ARG A 547 7.18 -3.90 -15.52
C ARG A 547 8.46 -3.07 -15.39
N ASN A 548 8.67 -2.39 -14.26
CA ASN A 548 9.83 -1.53 -14.05
C ASN A 548 11.17 -2.29 -14.09
N ASN A 549 11.17 -3.60 -13.82
CA ASN A 549 12.38 -4.43 -13.97
C ASN A 549 12.82 -4.55 -15.43
N TYR A 550 11.91 -4.44 -16.40
CA TYR A 550 12.21 -4.43 -17.82
C TYR A 550 12.46 -3.03 -18.36
N THR A 551 11.73 -2.03 -17.87
CA THR A 551 11.70 -0.68 -18.45
C THR A 551 12.65 0.29 -17.78
N ASP A 552 12.95 0.13 -16.49
CA ASP A 552 13.66 1.12 -15.67
C ASP A 552 15.03 0.66 -15.15
N ASN A 553 15.32 -0.63 -15.18
CA ASN A 553 16.55 -1.18 -14.59
C ASN A 553 17.87 -0.79 -15.26
N GLY A 554 17.86 -0.02 -16.34
CA GLY A 554 19.05 0.54 -16.95
C GLY A 554 20.06 -0.49 -17.45
N SER A 555 21.23 -0.59 -16.81
CA SER A 555 22.33 -1.48 -17.16
C SER A 555 22.24 -2.87 -16.52
N PHE A 556 21.25 -3.14 -15.68
CA PHE A 556 21.11 -4.46 -15.08
C PHE A 556 20.69 -5.52 -16.11
N ASP A 557 21.09 -6.75 -15.83
CA ASP A 557 20.68 -7.91 -16.62
C ASP A 557 19.16 -8.02 -16.76
N PHE A 558 18.73 -8.69 -17.85
CA PHE A 558 17.33 -8.99 -18.08
C PHE A 558 16.75 -9.74 -16.87
N PRO A 559 15.62 -9.28 -16.28
CA PRO A 559 15.15 -9.78 -15.01
C PRO A 559 14.67 -11.23 -15.09
N LYS A 560 14.91 -11.99 -14.03
CA LYS A 560 14.50 -13.40 -13.90
C LYS A 560 13.40 -13.52 -12.86
N ALA A 561 12.55 -14.55 -13.02
CA ALA A 561 11.56 -14.91 -12.02
C ALA A 561 12.20 -15.26 -10.68
N GLU A 562 11.54 -14.88 -9.60
CA GLU A 562 11.94 -15.17 -8.22
C GLU A 562 11.33 -16.49 -7.75
N LYS A 563 12.05 -17.23 -6.90
CA LYS A 563 11.53 -18.41 -6.20
C LYS A 563 11.79 -18.29 -4.71
N LEU A 564 10.79 -18.67 -3.92
CA LEU A 564 10.84 -18.67 -2.45
C LEU A 564 10.42 -20.02 -1.91
N ILE A 565 11.17 -20.51 -0.92
CA ILE A 565 10.75 -21.59 -0.03
C ILE A 565 10.67 -21.01 1.38
N ASP A 566 9.47 -21.03 1.96
CA ASP A 566 9.13 -20.51 3.28
C ASP A 566 8.84 -21.67 4.23
N THR A 567 9.57 -21.76 5.35
CA THR A 567 9.37 -22.76 6.39
C THR A 567 9.04 -22.07 7.69
N GLU A 568 7.93 -22.45 8.31
CA GLU A 568 7.44 -21.82 9.54
C GLU A 568 7.16 -22.84 10.64
N PHE A 569 7.41 -22.45 11.89
CA PHE A 569 7.06 -23.18 13.11
C PHE A 569 6.42 -22.19 14.09
N GLY A 570 5.25 -22.51 14.59
CA GLY A 570 4.58 -21.63 15.52
C GLY A 570 3.99 -22.37 16.72
N TYR A 571 3.93 -21.65 17.84
CA TYR A 571 3.21 -22.07 19.05
C TYR A 571 2.42 -20.89 19.60
N GLN A 572 1.20 -21.13 20.02
CA GLN A 572 0.33 -20.15 20.63
C GLN A 572 -0.42 -20.77 21.82
N TYR A 573 -0.45 -20.03 22.90
CA TYR A 573 -1.32 -20.26 24.05
C TYR A 573 -2.37 -19.14 24.12
N THR A 574 -3.64 -19.51 24.32
CA THR A 574 -4.75 -18.57 24.49
C THR A 574 -5.58 -18.99 25.69
N GLY A 575 -5.31 -18.39 26.85
CA GLY A 575 -6.07 -18.56 28.09
C GLY A 575 -7.25 -17.60 28.19
N SER A 576 -7.86 -17.51 29.37
CA SER A 576 -8.98 -16.59 29.66
C SER A 576 -8.53 -15.13 29.72
N ASP A 577 -7.40 -14.86 30.38
CA ASP A 577 -6.95 -13.52 30.73
C ASP A 577 -5.64 -13.12 30.04
N TRP A 578 -4.96 -14.09 29.45
CA TRP A 578 -3.69 -13.84 28.74
C TRP A 578 -3.50 -14.77 27.56
N PHE A 579 -2.72 -14.30 26.59
CA PHE A 579 -2.23 -15.10 25.48
C PHE A 579 -0.73 -14.84 25.27
N ALA A 580 -0.05 -15.81 24.72
CA ALA A 580 1.31 -15.65 24.23
C ALA A 580 1.54 -16.54 23.00
N GLY A 581 2.33 -16.06 22.05
CA GLY A 581 2.65 -16.80 20.85
C GLY A 581 4.06 -16.49 20.36
N ALA A 582 4.64 -17.47 19.70
CA ALA A 582 5.91 -17.36 18.99
C ALA A 582 5.79 -18.02 17.62
N ASN A 583 6.31 -17.37 16.59
CA ASN A 583 6.44 -17.93 15.24
C ASN A 583 7.88 -17.78 14.77
N PHE A 584 8.55 -18.86 14.44
CA PHE A 584 9.83 -18.87 13.75
C PHE A 584 9.60 -19.05 12.26
N TYR A 585 10.31 -18.29 11.42
CA TYR A 585 10.28 -18.42 9.97
C TYR A 585 11.69 -18.45 9.37
N TYR A 586 11.83 -19.19 8.27
CA TYR A 586 13.00 -19.21 7.41
C TYR A 586 12.56 -19.19 5.95
N MET A 587 12.83 -18.07 5.27
CA MET A 587 12.46 -17.79 3.88
C MET A 587 13.74 -17.81 3.04
N SER A 588 13.93 -18.85 2.22
CA SER A 588 15.07 -19.00 1.31
C SER A 588 14.68 -18.61 -0.11
N TYR A 589 15.44 -17.69 -0.69
CA TYR A 589 15.17 -17.13 -2.02
C TYR A 589 16.21 -17.59 -3.03
N ASP A 590 15.75 -17.84 -4.26
CA ASP A 590 16.56 -18.03 -5.44
C ASP A 590 16.16 -16.95 -6.46
N ASN A 591 17.15 -16.22 -7.00
CA ASN A 591 16.97 -15.09 -7.92
C ASN A 591 16.09 -13.96 -7.36
N GLN A 592 16.17 -13.65 -6.06
CA GLN A 592 15.39 -12.57 -5.48
C GLN A 592 15.71 -11.22 -6.15
N LEU A 593 14.68 -10.50 -6.58
CA LEU A 593 14.79 -9.10 -7.00
C LEU A 593 14.90 -8.21 -5.76
N VAL A 594 16.11 -7.78 -5.43
CA VAL A 594 16.39 -6.97 -4.25
C VAL A 594 16.49 -5.49 -4.59
N GLN A 595 16.04 -4.63 -3.69
CA GLN A 595 16.14 -3.18 -3.85
C GLN A 595 17.59 -2.74 -3.78
N THR A 596 18.03 -1.95 -4.76
CA THR A 596 19.41 -1.44 -4.87
C THR A 596 19.67 -0.21 -3.99
N GLY A 597 18.63 0.38 -3.42
CA GLY A 597 18.70 1.68 -2.74
C GLY A 597 18.57 2.88 -3.69
N LYS A 598 18.49 2.66 -4.99
CA LYS A 598 18.27 3.70 -6.01
C LYS A 598 16.80 3.77 -6.41
N LEU A 599 16.39 4.93 -6.93
CA LEU A 599 15.03 5.15 -7.43
C LEU A 599 15.04 5.42 -8.94
N SER A 600 13.92 5.09 -9.59
CA SER A 600 13.61 5.53 -10.94
C SER A 600 13.30 7.04 -11.00
N ASP A 601 13.13 7.59 -12.19
CA ASP A 601 12.76 8.99 -12.42
C ASP A 601 11.41 9.43 -11.81
N ILE A 602 10.60 8.48 -11.29
CA ILE A 602 9.29 8.70 -10.66
C ILE A 602 9.22 8.15 -9.24
N GLY A 603 10.36 7.87 -8.61
CA GLY A 603 10.44 7.45 -7.21
C GLY A 603 10.22 5.97 -6.94
N GLU A 604 10.12 5.12 -7.95
CA GLU A 604 10.02 3.66 -7.78
C GLU A 604 11.40 3.05 -7.47
N ALA A 605 11.43 2.06 -6.58
CA ALA A 605 12.66 1.39 -6.19
C ALA A 605 13.20 0.52 -7.33
N LEU A 606 14.44 0.79 -7.76
CA LEU A 606 15.16 -0.07 -8.71
C LEU A 606 15.62 -1.36 -8.02
N THR A 607 15.52 -2.47 -8.75
CA THR A 607 15.88 -3.79 -8.23
C THR A 607 16.79 -4.57 -9.19
N THR A 608 17.53 -5.51 -8.63
CA THR A 608 18.35 -6.46 -9.40
C THR A 608 18.20 -7.87 -8.83
N ASN A 609 18.36 -8.91 -9.68
CA ASN A 609 18.30 -10.28 -9.21
C ASN A 609 19.58 -10.67 -8.43
N ILE A 610 19.38 -11.24 -7.26
CA ILE A 610 20.44 -11.86 -6.46
C ILE A 610 20.17 -13.36 -6.31
N LYS A 611 21.17 -14.17 -6.64
CA LYS A 611 21.03 -15.62 -6.73
C LYS A 611 20.64 -16.28 -5.40
N ASP A 612 21.26 -15.88 -4.30
CA ASP A 612 21.09 -16.54 -2.98
C ASP A 612 20.89 -15.49 -1.88
N SER A 613 19.73 -15.52 -1.26
CA SER A 613 19.41 -14.69 -0.10
C SER A 613 18.44 -15.40 0.84
N TYR A 614 18.35 -14.92 2.07
CA TYR A 614 17.38 -15.44 3.02
C TYR A 614 16.88 -14.37 3.98
N ARG A 615 15.69 -14.61 4.51
CA ARG A 615 15.10 -13.90 5.65
C ARG A 615 14.74 -14.90 6.71
N MET A 616 15.15 -14.67 7.94
CA MET A 616 14.78 -15.53 9.06
C MET A 616 14.49 -14.67 10.29
N GLY A 617 13.60 -15.16 11.14
CA GLY A 617 13.29 -14.44 12.36
C GLY A 617 12.34 -15.16 13.29
N VAL A 618 12.12 -14.51 14.43
CA VAL A 618 11.13 -14.90 15.43
C VAL A 618 10.16 -13.74 15.64
N GLU A 619 8.88 -14.02 15.53
CA GLU A 619 7.79 -13.10 15.82
C GLU A 619 7.13 -13.54 17.13
N LEU A 620 7.10 -12.63 18.10
CA LEU A 620 6.51 -12.86 19.42
C LEU A 620 5.28 -11.98 19.56
N ASN A 621 4.24 -12.47 20.21
CA ASN A 621 3.06 -11.69 20.60
C ASN A 621 2.60 -12.16 21.97
N ALA A 622 2.19 -11.21 22.80
CA ALA A 622 1.64 -11.49 24.12
C ALA A 622 0.60 -10.44 24.49
N GLY A 623 -0.39 -10.84 25.28
CA GLY A 623 -1.38 -9.94 25.85
C GLY A 623 -1.87 -10.45 27.18
N TRP A 624 -2.20 -9.52 28.07
CA TRP A 624 -2.72 -9.80 29.41
C TRP A 624 -3.79 -8.77 29.77
N SER A 625 -4.95 -9.25 30.18
CA SER A 625 -6.07 -8.44 30.63
C SER A 625 -6.31 -8.69 32.12
N PRO A 626 -5.48 -8.06 33.02
CA PRO A 626 -5.56 -8.29 34.46
C PRO A 626 -6.89 -7.85 35.07
N LEU A 627 -7.56 -6.91 34.40
CA LEU A 627 -8.83 -6.33 34.82
C LEU A 627 -9.75 -6.16 33.61
N SER A 628 -11.05 -6.19 33.83
CA SER A 628 -12.04 -6.05 32.74
C SER A 628 -11.96 -4.70 32.00
N TRP A 629 -11.28 -3.71 32.56
CA TRP A 629 -11.10 -2.37 31.99
C TRP A 629 -9.66 -2.07 31.54
N LEU A 630 -8.70 -3.00 31.75
CA LEU A 630 -7.29 -2.80 31.40
C LEU A 630 -6.75 -4.00 30.62
N SER A 631 -6.15 -3.74 29.45
CA SER A 631 -5.43 -4.72 28.66
C SER A 631 -4.03 -4.21 28.31
N LEU A 632 -3.05 -5.07 28.43
CA LEU A 632 -1.66 -4.84 28.07
C LEU A 632 -1.30 -5.81 26.94
N GLN A 633 -0.78 -5.29 25.82
CA GLN A 633 -0.42 -6.13 24.68
C GLN A 633 0.93 -5.69 24.13
N GLY A 634 1.64 -6.63 23.53
CA GLY A 634 2.87 -6.34 22.85
C GLY A 634 3.22 -7.37 21.80
N ASN A 635 4.00 -6.92 20.83
CA ASN A 635 4.60 -7.82 19.86
C ASN A 635 6.02 -7.41 19.51
N ALA A 636 6.81 -8.37 19.07
CA ALA A 636 8.19 -8.18 18.65
C ALA A 636 8.47 -9.03 17.42
N ALA A 637 9.17 -8.49 16.44
CA ALA A 637 9.78 -9.23 15.35
C ALA A 637 11.30 -9.02 15.41
N LEU A 638 12.04 -10.10 15.61
CA LEU A 638 13.50 -10.11 15.63
C LEU A 638 13.95 -10.90 14.41
N SER A 639 14.78 -10.31 13.53
CA SER A 639 15.10 -10.91 12.24
C SER A 639 16.55 -10.72 11.82
N GLN A 640 17.01 -11.64 10.97
CA GLN A 640 18.23 -11.56 10.21
C GLN A 640 17.92 -11.80 8.72
N ASN A 641 18.28 -10.84 7.87
CA ASN A 641 17.97 -10.84 6.45
C ASN A 641 19.25 -10.62 5.67
N LYS A 642 19.71 -11.60 4.91
CA LYS A 642 21.05 -11.59 4.30
C LYS A 642 21.04 -11.98 2.82
N ILE A 643 21.93 -11.33 2.08
CA ILE A 643 22.40 -11.75 0.75
C ILE A 643 23.71 -12.50 0.94
N LYS A 644 23.99 -13.46 0.06
CA LYS A 644 25.24 -14.20 0.05
C LYS A 644 25.91 -14.11 -1.31
N ASN A 645 27.23 -13.99 -1.30
CA ASN A 645 28.11 -14.13 -2.46
C ASN A 645 27.62 -13.30 -3.66
N TRP A 646 27.70 -11.97 -3.52
CA TRP A 646 27.22 -11.04 -4.53
C TRP A 646 28.22 -9.91 -4.78
N ASP A 647 28.13 -9.31 -5.96
CA ASP A 647 28.96 -8.21 -6.38
C ASP A 647 28.13 -6.93 -6.50
N GLU A 648 28.59 -5.84 -5.88
CA GLU A 648 28.08 -4.50 -6.08
C GLU A 648 28.76 -3.87 -7.28
N GLU A 649 27.98 -3.32 -8.20
CA GLU A 649 28.46 -2.54 -9.33
C GLU A 649 28.26 -1.05 -9.06
N VAL A 650 29.34 -0.26 -9.08
CA VAL A 650 29.30 1.18 -8.84
C VAL A 650 29.88 1.92 -10.03
N GLU A 651 29.07 2.73 -10.69
CA GLU A 651 29.50 3.52 -11.84
C GLU A 651 30.56 4.57 -11.45
N SER A 652 31.59 4.75 -12.31
CA SER A 652 32.50 5.87 -12.22
C SER A 652 31.89 7.10 -12.91
N TRP A 653 31.93 8.24 -12.22
CA TRP A 653 31.48 9.51 -12.80
C TRP A 653 32.59 10.26 -13.55
N ASP A 654 33.85 9.87 -13.34
CA ASP A 654 35.01 10.47 -14.00
C ASP A 654 35.35 9.76 -15.32
N GLU A 655 35.11 8.46 -15.37
CA GLU A 655 35.48 7.60 -16.50
C GLU A 655 34.22 6.92 -17.09
N ALA A 656 33.77 7.46 -18.22
CA ALA A 656 32.54 6.99 -18.86
C ALA A 656 32.62 5.51 -19.23
N GLY A 657 31.72 4.72 -18.67
CA GLY A 657 31.60 3.26 -18.91
C GLY A 657 32.50 2.40 -18.02
N TYR A 658 33.23 2.98 -17.09
CA TYR A 658 33.95 2.21 -16.08
C TYR A 658 33.04 1.93 -14.87
N VAL A 659 33.03 0.68 -14.40
CA VAL A 659 32.25 0.19 -13.27
C VAL A 659 33.21 -0.44 -12.27
N HIS A 660 33.14 -0.02 -11.01
CA HIS A 660 33.83 -0.66 -9.90
C HIS A 660 33.02 -1.85 -9.38
N HIS A 661 33.67 -2.99 -9.15
CA HIS A 661 33.04 -4.19 -8.58
C HIS A 661 33.54 -4.40 -7.16
N ASN A 662 32.62 -4.47 -6.20
CA ASN A 662 32.91 -4.79 -4.82
C ASN A 662 32.24 -6.11 -4.45
N HIS A 663 33.04 -7.12 -4.04
CA HIS A 663 32.53 -8.43 -3.67
C HIS A 663 32.15 -8.48 -2.19
N TYR A 664 31.00 -9.08 -1.89
CA TYR A 664 30.50 -9.34 -0.53
C TYR A 664 30.16 -10.81 -0.36
N ASP A 665 30.88 -11.50 0.56
CA ASP A 665 30.56 -12.88 0.94
C ASP A 665 29.16 -12.96 1.57
N LYS A 666 28.80 -11.93 2.38
CA LYS A 666 27.51 -11.84 3.06
C LYS A 666 27.24 -10.39 3.50
N SER A 667 26.02 -9.91 3.22
CA SER A 667 25.59 -8.59 3.69
C SER A 667 24.10 -8.55 4.01
N THR A 668 23.62 -7.49 4.68
CA THR A 668 22.20 -7.32 5.05
C THR A 668 21.40 -6.80 3.87
N LEU A 669 20.22 -7.39 3.63
CA LEU A 669 19.24 -6.91 2.68
C LEU A 669 18.77 -5.49 3.07
N ALA A 670 18.67 -4.62 2.08
CA ALA A 670 18.16 -3.27 2.24
C ALA A 670 16.77 -3.27 2.91
N TYR A 671 16.48 -2.21 3.66
CA TYR A 671 15.19 -1.97 4.35
C TYR A 671 14.70 -3.13 5.22
N SER A 672 15.63 -3.81 5.86
CA SER A 672 15.36 -4.99 6.67
C SER A 672 15.86 -4.77 8.11
N PRO A 673 15.09 -4.06 8.96
CA PRO A 673 15.46 -3.84 10.36
C PRO A 673 15.55 -5.16 11.11
N SER A 674 16.52 -5.27 12.03
CA SER A 674 16.70 -6.47 12.84
C SER A 674 15.69 -6.61 13.97
N ALA A 675 15.05 -5.52 14.39
CA ALA A 675 14.02 -5.51 15.44
C ALA A 675 12.90 -4.51 15.14
N ILE A 676 11.65 -4.96 15.30
CA ILE A 676 10.43 -4.14 15.26
C ILE A 676 9.63 -4.52 16.49
N LEU A 677 9.29 -3.54 17.33
CA LEU A 677 8.56 -3.77 18.57
C LEU A 677 7.31 -2.88 18.62
N ASN A 678 6.21 -3.42 19.12
CA ASN A 678 5.00 -2.66 19.44
C ASN A 678 4.54 -2.98 20.86
N GLY A 679 4.10 -1.96 21.61
CA GLY A 679 3.49 -2.08 22.91
C GLY A 679 2.20 -1.28 22.99
N PHE A 680 1.16 -1.84 23.62
CA PHE A 680 -0.16 -1.24 23.75
C PHE A 680 -0.61 -1.31 25.22
N ILE A 681 -1.24 -0.23 25.67
CA ILE A 681 -1.98 -0.17 26.93
C ILE A 681 -3.38 0.31 26.58
N ASP A 682 -4.37 -0.54 26.75
CA ASP A 682 -5.77 -0.24 26.48
C ASP A 682 -6.56 -0.15 27.78
N PHE A 683 -7.19 1.00 27.97
CA PHE A 683 -8.10 1.27 29.06
C PHE A 683 -9.51 1.53 28.52
N HIS A 684 -10.53 0.97 29.13
CA HIS A 684 -11.92 1.27 28.80
C HIS A 684 -12.82 1.23 30.03
N TYR A 685 -13.66 2.26 30.19
CA TYR A 685 -14.61 2.35 31.29
C TYR A 685 -15.81 3.23 30.90
N GLN A 686 -17.03 2.72 31.06
CA GLN A 686 -18.30 3.44 30.85
C GLN A 686 -18.37 4.30 29.56
N GLY A 687 -17.98 3.72 28.42
CA GLY A 687 -17.97 4.44 27.13
C GLY A 687 -16.71 5.26 26.86
N PHE A 688 -15.87 5.49 27.85
CA PHE A 688 -14.54 6.08 27.66
C PHE A 688 -13.51 4.98 27.33
N ALA A 689 -12.65 5.26 26.36
CA ALA A 689 -11.50 4.41 26.05
C ALA A 689 -10.25 5.25 25.82
N ALA A 690 -9.11 4.72 26.25
CA ALA A 690 -7.79 5.29 26.02
C ALA A 690 -6.83 4.19 25.58
N THR A 691 -6.14 4.37 24.47
CA THR A 691 -5.12 3.46 23.99
C THR A 691 -3.80 4.20 23.86
N TRP A 692 -2.78 3.75 24.60
CA TRP A 692 -1.40 4.13 24.40
C TRP A 692 -0.74 3.11 23.47
N HIS A 693 -0.04 3.58 22.45
CA HIS A 693 0.73 2.74 21.52
C HIS A 693 2.15 3.27 21.41
N THR A 694 3.14 2.40 21.53
CA THR A 694 4.55 2.71 21.26
C THR A 694 5.09 1.74 20.20
N ASN A 695 5.72 2.28 19.17
CA ASN A 695 6.42 1.53 18.14
C ASN A 695 7.91 1.83 18.21
N PHE A 696 8.76 0.79 18.00
CA PHE A 696 10.20 0.90 17.83
C PHE A 696 10.64 0.14 16.59
N VAL A 697 11.50 0.75 15.78
CA VAL A 697 12.16 0.14 14.62
C VAL A 697 13.66 0.36 14.73
N SER A 698 14.42 -0.71 14.63
CA SER A 698 15.89 -0.64 14.65
C SER A 698 16.45 0.00 13.37
N LYS A 699 17.77 0.30 13.37
CA LYS A 699 18.49 0.80 12.19
C LYS A 699 18.20 -0.04 10.94
N GLN A 700 18.06 0.61 9.78
CA GLN A 700 17.84 0.00 8.48
C GLN A 700 18.89 0.51 7.49
N TYR A 701 19.57 -0.38 6.78
CA TYR A 701 20.37 0.00 5.63
C TYR A 701 19.46 0.26 4.44
N VAL A 702 19.76 1.27 3.62
CA VAL A 702 18.95 1.60 2.43
C VAL A 702 19.44 0.92 1.16
N ASP A 703 20.65 0.36 1.20
CA ASP A 703 21.18 -0.52 0.18
C ASP A 703 21.69 -1.83 0.80
N ASN A 704 22.29 -2.71 -0.01
CA ASN A 704 22.70 -4.04 0.43
C ASN A 704 24.16 -4.13 0.92
N THR A 705 24.85 -3.00 1.13
CA THR A 705 26.29 -2.97 1.42
C THR A 705 26.63 -2.91 2.92
N GLU A 706 25.63 -2.79 3.79
CA GLU A 706 25.79 -2.57 5.24
C GLU A 706 26.58 -1.29 5.60
N SER A 707 26.55 -0.26 4.74
CA SER A 707 27.19 1.00 5.02
C SER A 707 26.39 1.82 6.03
N ASP A 708 27.04 2.26 7.12
CA ASP A 708 26.41 3.13 8.12
C ASP A 708 26.07 4.51 7.55
N GLU A 709 26.83 5.02 6.58
CA GLU A 709 26.55 6.26 5.87
C GLU A 709 25.26 6.16 5.03
N ARG A 710 24.88 4.95 4.63
CA ARG A 710 23.69 4.63 3.85
C ARG A 710 22.67 3.87 4.69
N SER A 711 22.29 4.47 5.81
CA SER A 711 21.34 3.86 6.75
C SER A 711 20.36 4.88 7.34
N LEU A 712 19.19 4.38 7.71
CA LEU A 712 18.21 5.10 8.51
C LEU A 712 18.45 4.76 9.98
N PRO A 713 18.59 5.76 10.89
CA PRO A 713 18.71 5.52 12.31
C PRO A 713 17.51 4.78 12.90
N CYS A 714 17.70 4.13 14.04
CA CYS A 714 16.59 3.59 14.81
C CYS A 714 15.67 4.72 15.28
N TYR A 715 14.38 4.42 15.39
CA TYR A 715 13.41 5.36 15.94
C TYR A 715 12.40 4.68 16.84
N SER A 716 11.82 5.47 17.74
CA SER A 716 10.65 5.09 18.53
C SER A 716 9.67 6.24 18.53
N GLN A 717 8.40 5.95 18.35
CA GLN A 717 7.32 6.92 18.43
C GLN A 717 6.19 6.39 19.29
N SER A 718 5.43 7.28 19.94
CA SER A 718 4.29 6.92 20.77
C SER A 718 3.08 7.77 20.42
N ASP A 719 1.92 7.11 20.39
CA ASP A 719 0.61 7.72 20.14
C ASP A 719 -0.32 7.49 21.34
N LEU A 720 -1.25 8.42 21.57
CA LEU A 720 -2.34 8.28 22.53
C LEU A 720 -3.66 8.55 21.83
N HIS A 721 -4.56 7.57 21.87
CA HIS A 721 -5.91 7.68 21.34
C HIS A 721 -6.92 7.71 22.48
N LEU A 722 -7.74 8.74 22.53
CA LEU A 722 -8.82 8.90 23.50
C LEU A 722 -10.16 8.86 22.78
N SER A 723 -11.15 8.16 23.31
CA SER A 723 -12.50 8.21 22.77
C SER A 723 -13.56 8.09 23.84
N PHE A 724 -14.71 8.70 23.56
CA PHE A 724 -15.92 8.59 24.37
C PHE A 724 -17.11 8.28 23.48
N GLN A 725 -17.86 7.27 23.83
CA GLN A 725 -19.06 6.84 23.11
C GLN A 725 -20.26 6.77 24.06
N SER A 726 -21.39 7.28 23.59
CA SER A 726 -22.64 7.24 24.36
C SER A 726 -23.84 7.03 23.46
N ASP A 727 -24.80 6.24 23.94
CA ASP A 727 -26.11 6.15 23.32
C ASP A 727 -26.94 7.39 23.67
N VAL A 728 -27.67 7.90 22.68
CA VAL A 728 -28.49 9.11 22.79
C VAL A 728 -29.96 8.74 22.66
N THR A 729 -30.72 8.97 23.72
CA THR A 729 -32.13 8.54 23.77
C THR A 729 -33.13 9.61 23.30
N LYS A 730 -32.73 10.87 23.05
CA LYS A 730 -33.69 11.99 22.88
C LYS A 730 -33.37 13.02 21.80
N ALA A 731 -32.41 12.81 20.92
CA ALA A 731 -32.05 13.87 19.94
C ALA A 731 -32.23 13.42 18.48
N ALA A 732 -33.18 14.00 17.77
CA ALA A 732 -33.28 14.08 16.30
C ALA A 732 -32.92 12.80 15.49
N GLY A 733 -33.31 11.61 15.97
CA GLY A 733 -33.01 10.35 15.30
C GLY A 733 -31.58 9.81 15.52
N ILE A 734 -30.70 10.54 16.24
CA ILE A 734 -29.36 10.08 16.54
C ILE A 734 -29.45 9.00 17.65
N LYS A 735 -28.94 7.83 17.37
CA LYS A 735 -28.89 6.69 18.28
C LYS A 735 -27.61 6.63 19.12
N ASN A 736 -26.48 7.01 18.52
CA ASN A 736 -25.17 6.94 19.18
C ASN A 736 -24.27 8.08 18.70
N VAL A 737 -23.47 8.62 19.61
CA VAL A 737 -22.44 9.63 19.36
C VAL A 737 -21.11 9.09 19.86
N LYS A 738 -20.08 9.16 19.04
CA LYS A 738 -18.69 8.90 19.42
C LYS A 738 -17.85 10.13 19.17
N LEU A 739 -17.08 10.55 20.15
CA LEU A 739 -16.07 11.61 20.08
C LEU A 739 -14.69 10.99 20.30
N GLY A 740 -13.65 11.56 19.69
CA GLY A 740 -12.29 11.11 19.92
C GLY A 740 -11.25 12.18 19.65
N LEU A 741 -10.06 11.93 20.23
CA LEU A 741 -8.86 12.73 20.09
C LEU A 741 -7.68 11.78 19.92
N ASP A 742 -6.91 11.97 18.84
CA ASP A 742 -5.68 11.24 18.57
C ASP A 742 -4.50 12.20 18.71
N PHE A 743 -3.59 11.88 19.62
CA PHE A 743 -2.31 12.55 19.81
C PHE A 743 -1.23 11.65 19.22
N ASN A 744 -0.73 12.01 18.04
CA ASN A 744 0.29 11.24 17.33
C ASN A 744 1.68 11.79 17.65
N ASN A 745 2.67 10.89 17.76
CA ASN A 745 4.06 11.22 18.04
C ASN A 745 4.19 12.19 19.23
N ILE A 746 3.64 11.79 20.38
CA ILE A 746 3.51 12.61 21.59
C ILE A 746 4.85 13.25 22.03
N PHE A 747 5.97 12.55 21.82
CA PHE A 747 7.29 13.04 22.20
C PHE A 747 7.95 13.90 21.13
N ASN A 748 7.22 14.26 20.06
CA ASN A 748 7.69 15.10 18.95
C ASN A 748 9.04 14.64 18.37
N ARG A 749 9.20 13.34 18.13
CA ARG A 749 10.41 12.77 17.56
C ARG A 749 10.53 13.13 16.08
N HIS A 750 11.69 13.64 15.67
CA HIS A 750 12.03 13.88 14.29
C HIS A 750 12.75 12.65 13.74
N TYR A 751 12.10 11.92 12.82
CA TYR A 751 12.62 10.68 12.26
C TYR A 751 12.17 10.49 10.81
N ALA A 752 12.89 9.64 10.09
CA ALA A 752 12.52 9.16 8.76
C ALA A 752 12.34 7.64 8.82
N ALA A 753 11.20 7.16 8.34
CA ALA A 753 10.91 5.72 8.31
C ALA A 753 11.35 5.06 6.99
N ASN A 754 11.63 5.86 5.96
CA ASN A 754 12.14 5.45 4.66
C ASN A 754 13.13 6.49 4.12
N GLY A 755 13.87 6.14 3.08
CA GLY A 755 14.85 6.97 2.41
C GLY A 755 15.52 6.20 1.29
N TYR A 756 16.44 6.82 0.58
CA TYR A 756 17.26 6.18 -0.45
C TYR A 756 18.62 6.85 -0.54
N THR A 757 19.51 6.36 -1.39
CA THR A 757 20.89 6.86 -1.48
C THR A 757 21.29 7.17 -2.91
N TRP A 758 22.13 8.20 -3.06
CA TRP A 758 22.91 8.51 -4.25
C TRP A 758 24.36 8.19 -3.98
N TYR A 759 25.02 7.42 -4.83
CA TYR A 759 26.43 7.13 -4.71
C TYR A 759 27.06 6.78 -6.04
N GLY A 760 28.37 7.02 -6.13
CA GLY A 760 29.18 6.76 -7.30
C GLY A 760 30.66 6.92 -6.96
N TRP A 761 31.54 6.57 -7.88
CA TRP A 761 32.99 6.81 -7.75
C TRP A 761 33.42 8.00 -8.60
N TYR A 762 34.36 8.80 -8.06
CA TYR A 762 34.94 9.95 -8.76
C TYR A 762 36.39 10.23 -8.27
N ASN A 763 37.13 11.11 -8.95
CA ASN A 763 38.47 11.53 -8.57
C ASN A 763 39.45 10.39 -8.26
N GLY A 764 39.50 9.37 -9.13
CA GLY A 764 40.46 8.28 -9.00
C GLY A 764 40.20 7.32 -7.84
N GLY A 765 38.94 7.17 -7.39
CA GLY A 765 38.52 6.21 -6.43
C GLY A 765 37.96 6.74 -5.12
N GLN A 766 37.59 8.01 -5.08
CA GLN A 766 36.78 8.55 -3.99
C GLN A 766 35.30 8.17 -4.16
N ARG A 767 34.65 7.75 -3.11
CA ARG A 767 33.24 7.41 -3.13
C ARG A 767 32.41 8.63 -2.72
N TYR A 768 31.54 9.05 -3.62
CA TYR A 768 30.46 9.99 -3.29
C TYR A 768 29.31 9.24 -2.65
N THR A 769 28.74 9.75 -1.56
CA THR A 769 27.56 9.22 -0.90
C THR A 769 26.70 10.37 -0.38
N ALA A 770 25.42 10.37 -0.78
CA ALA A 770 24.40 11.23 -0.21
C ALA A 770 23.20 10.41 0.20
N MET A 771 22.58 10.79 1.31
CA MET A 771 21.35 10.18 1.80
C MET A 771 20.17 11.09 1.56
N THR A 772 19.02 10.49 1.23
CA THR A 772 17.75 11.18 1.22
C THR A 772 16.83 10.52 2.24
N TYR A 773 16.06 11.34 2.93
CA TYR A 773 15.18 10.92 4.01
C TYR A 773 13.73 11.27 3.68
N MET A 774 12.81 10.36 3.95
CA MET A 774 11.36 10.57 3.91
C MET A 774 10.86 10.79 5.34
N PRO A 775 10.75 12.06 5.77
CA PRO A 775 10.48 12.39 7.17
C PRO A 775 9.03 12.14 7.53
N MET A 776 8.82 11.63 8.74
CA MET A 776 7.51 11.50 9.35
C MET A 776 7.20 12.73 10.22
N ALA A 777 5.91 13.08 10.29
CA ALA A 777 5.46 14.24 11.04
C ALA A 777 5.81 14.15 12.53
N GLY A 778 6.23 15.27 13.10
CA GLY A 778 6.36 15.47 14.54
C GLY A 778 5.00 15.36 15.26
N PHE A 779 4.92 15.88 16.47
CA PHE A 779 3.67 15.91 17.24
C PHE A 779 2.52 16.52 16.43
N ASN A 780 1.40 15.80 16.38
CA ASN A 780 0.19 16.25 15.70
C ASN A 780 -1.06 15.69 16.37
N VAL A 781 -2.18 16.38 16.19
CA VAL A 781 -3.45 16.07 16.85
C VAL A 781 -4.58 15.97 15.83
N MET A 782 -5.50 15.03 16.04
CA MET A 782 -6.72 14.84 15.27
C MET A 782 -7.92 14.71 16.18
N GLY A 783 -8.96 15.53 15.99
CA GLY A 783 -10.25 15.38 16.66
C GLY A 783 -11.28 14.77 15.72
N HIS A 784 -12.15 13.88 16.22
CA HIS A 784 -13.15 13.23 15.37
C HIS A 784 -14.50 13.03 16.06
N VAL A 785 -15.56 12.99 15.24
CA VAL A 785 -16.94 12.72 15.65
C VAL A 785 -17.58 11.69 14.71
N THR A 786 -18.35 10.78 15.30
CA THR A 786 -19.19 9.84 14.55
C THR A 786 -20.60 9.90 15.10
N LEU A 787 -21.59 10.05 14.21
CA LEU A 787 -23.02 10.08 14.52
C LEU A 787 -23.69 8.87 13.85
N LYS A 788 -24.43 8.06 14.61
CA LYS A 788 -25.22 6.94 14.09
C LYS A 788 -26.69 7.19 14.25
N PHE A 789 -27.46 6.86 13.20
CA PHE A 789 -28.90 7.05 13.09
C PHE A 789 -29.65 5.72 13.00
#